data_686ef0c5df531544f879dda01c0001dc
#
_entry.id   686ef0c5df531544f879dda01c0001dc
#
_cell.length_a   1.000
_cell.length_b   1.000
_cell.length_c   1.000
_cell.angle_alpha   90.00
_cell.angle_beta   90.00
_cell.angle_gamma   90.00
#
_symmetry.space_group_name_H-M   'P 1'
#
loop_
_entity.id
_entity.type
_entity.pdbx_description
1 polymer ?
#
loop_
_entity_poly.entity_id
_entity_poly.type
_entity_poly.pdbx_seq_one_letter_code
_entity_poly.pdbx_strand_id
1 'polypeptide(L)'
;MLITATFPGASADTLAKTVAAPIEEQLSGIEDLLYFSSNADSSGTLTITATFDVGTDVDQATFNVSNRVNIALPRLPDEVRRTGLVIQKRSSDILLGLMLVSKEKGKYDPLFLSNYATINIRDELSRLPGVGNVNVLGVGQYSMRVWLDPQKLYTFGLTPSDVSRVIQQQSQDVTAGQVGQPPAPKGLDFQYTIDVLGRLSTPEEFGNIIVKADQGNGGRIVRVRDIGRVELGAQIYSQTSHVNGKPNSGLAIYQLPDANALDVAKRVKAKMAELSKAFPPGLAYSVPFDTTRFVNASITEVFMTLIEAGILVLIVIVIFLQDWRAMLVPATTIPVTIIGAFAAMAALGFTINTTTMFGIVLAIGIVVDDAIVIVEGVAHHIERGMTPHDAAIKAMDELFGPVIGITLVLMSVFLPAAFLPGLTGQMFAQFALVIAATALISAINAATLKPTQCAMWLRAATPPEKRNIFFRGFNKVYSKLEDAYAALVGAMVRRAGFMVVIALIAAGIGAWGVARLPTAFIPNEDQGYLMIGVQLPDGASLERTEATLHQAAEIAMAAPGVETVVALGGLSILDSMSPLANSATSFVILKDWNTRLKVPGQDLRSISLGLMEKLKALQDGRAFVIVPPAIQGIGNAGGFQMQVEQKDGSFDYTKLQAVTDTMIKNADSQSALTNLVTSFRAVVDQGRVQPGEWVAVHGCGEIGRA
;
A
#
# COMPACT_ATOMS: atom_id res chain seq x y z
N MET A 1 -7.08 5.55 9.84
CA MET A 1 -8.32 4.91 10.36
C MET A 1 -9.47 5.20 9.44
N LEU A 2 -10.43 4.29 9.36
CA LEU A 2 -11.61 4.44 8.51
C LEU A 2 -12.87 4.40 9.37
N ILE A 3 -13.72 5.42 9.24
CA ILE A 3 -15.03 5.50 9.87
C ILE A 3 -16.07 5.42 8.76
N THR A 4 -17.01 4.49 8.85
CA THR A 4 -18.07 4.32 7.85
C THR A 4 -19.43 4.44 8.52
N ALA A 5 -20.31 5.23 7.92
CA ALA A 5 -21.70 5.38 8.30
C ALA A 5 -22.60 5.12 7.07
N THR A 6 -23.75 4.52 7.29
CA THR A 6 -24.72 4.27 6.21
C THR A 6 -26.05 4.92 6.56
N PHE A 7 -26.55 5.77 5.65
CA PHE A 7 -27.85 6.39 5.72
C PHE A 7 -28.62 6.14 4.41
N PRO A 8 -29.29 5.00 4.29
CA PRO A 8 -29.93 4.58 3.06
C PRO A 8 -30.95 5.61 2.55
N GLY A 9 -30.83 5.98 1.26
CA GLY A 9 -31.73 6.93 0.61
C GLY A 9 -31.40 8.42 0.85
N ALA A 10 -30.38 8.72 1.66
CA ALA A 10 -29.91 10.08 1.83
C ALA A 10 -29.06 10.51 0.62
N SER A 11 -29.20 11.79 0.21
CA SER A 11 -28.30 12.39 -0.76
C SER A 11 -26.92 12.66 -0.15
N ALA A 12 -25.88 12.80 -0.97
CA ALA A 12 -24.55 13.18 -0.54
C ALA A 12 -24.54 14.47 0.29
N ASP A 13 -25.32 15.47 -0.12
CA ASP A 13 -25.49 16.74 0.61
C ASP A 13 -26.14 16.55 1.99
N THR A 14 -27.17 15.71 2.06
CA THR A 14 -27.79 15.35 3.35
C THR A 14 -26.81 14.65 4.27
N LEU A 15 -26.06 13.65 3.75
CA LEU A 15 -25.01 12.96 4.50
C LEU A 15 -23.94 13.92 5.02
N ALA A 16 -23.46 14.80 4.17
CA ALA A 16 -22.43 15.77 4.55
C ALA A 16 -22.91 16.67 5.71
N LYS A 17 -24.14 17.18 5.64
CA LYS A 17 -24.69 18.10 6.65
C LYS A 17 -25.13 17.42 7.94
N THR A 18 -25.72 16.23 7.85
CA THR A 18 -26.39 15.61 9.00
C THR A 18 -25.59 14.51 9.68
N VAL A 19 -24.60 13.93 8.97
CA VAL A 19 -23.79 12.82 9.49
C VAL A 19 -22.30 13.20 9.55
N ALA A 20 -21.73 13.70 8.44
CA ALA A 20 -20.32 14.03 8.40
C ALA A 20 -19.97 15.19 9.35
N ALA A 21 -20.63 16.33 9.21
CA ALA A 21 -20.33 17.53 9.98
C ALA A 21 -20.37 17.32 11.51
N PRO A 22 -21.36 16.62 12.12
CA PRO A 22 -21.32 16.32 13.55
C PRO A 22 -20.16 15.42 13.97
N ILE A 23 -19.73 14.49 13.12
CA ILE A 23 -18.59 13.60 13.41
C ILE A 23 -17.27 14.38 13.27
N GLU A 24 -17.09 15.14 12.19
CA GLU A 24 -15.92 15.97 11.90
C GLU A 24 -15.63 16.97 13.01
N GLU A 25 -16.70 17.63 13.52
CA GLU A 25 -16.59 18.54 14.66
C GLU A 25 -15.95 17.87 15.89
N GLN A 26 -16.29 16.60 16.13
CA GLN A 26 -15.74 15.86 17.26
C GLN A 26 -14.35 15.28 16.98
N LEU A 27 -14.02 14.96 15.73
CA LEU A 27 -12.69 14.50 15.36
C LEU A 27 -11.65 15.61 15.43
N SER A 28 -12.08 16.86 15.21
CA SER A 28 -11.22 18.03 15.32
C SER A 28 -10.63 18.14 16.73
N GLY A 29 -9.31 18.17 16.83
CA GLY A 29 -8.59 18.26 18.12
C GLY A 29 -8.27 16.91 18.77
N ILE A 30 -8.31 15.81 18.03
CA ILE A 30 -7.69 14.55 18.44
C ILE A 30 -6.16 14.70 18.34
N GLU A 31 -5.46 14.23 19.37
CA GLU A 31 -4.00 14.24 19.44
C GLU A 31 -3.39 13.41 18.29
N ASP A 32 -2.30 13.89 17.73
CA ASP A 32 -1.56 13.28 16.60
C ASP A 32 -2.36 13.11 15.30
N LEU A 33 -3.57 13.68 15.20
CA LEU A 33 -4.34 13.69 13.98
C LEU A 33 -3.77 14.75 13.02
N LEU A 34 -3.24 14.32 11.87
CA LEU A 34 -2.72 15.21 10.84
C LEU A 34 -3.85 15.88 10.06
N TYR A 35 -4.73 15.05 9.52
CA TYR A 35 -5.92 15.49 8.78
C TYR A 35 -6.95 14.36 8.70
N PHE A 36 -8.16 14.71 8.35
CA PHE A 36 -9.17 13.75 7.92
C PHE A 36 -9.81 14.23 6.62
N SER A 37 -10.35 13.28 5.87
CA SER A 37 -11.14 13.55 4.67
C SER A 37 -12.43 12.75 4.72
N SER A 38 -13.54 13.41 4.39
CA SER A 38 -14.87 12.80 4.36
C SER A 38 -15.37 12.68 2.93
N ASN A 39 -15.92 11.53 2.61
CA ASN A 39 -16.53 11.28 1.30
C ASN A 39 -17.95 10.75 1.52
N ALA A 40 -18.92 11.54 1.06
CA ALA A 40 -20.33 11.20 1.07
C ALA A 40 -20.78 10.85 -0.35
N ASP A 41 -21.31 9.66 -0.55
CA ASP A 41 -21.77 9.20 -1.85
C ASP A 41 -23.31 9.24 -2.02
N SER A 42 -23.77 9.11 -3.24
CA SER A 42 -25.19 9.07 -3.57
C SER A 42 -25.89 7.76 -3.21
N SER A 43 -25.15 6.73 -2.77
CA SER A 43 -25.71 5.48 -2.28
C SER A 43 -26.14 5.54 -0.81
N GLY A 44 -25.87 6.68 -0.15
CA GLY A 44 -26.13 6.86 1.27
C GLY A 44 -24.98 6.37 2.17
N THR A 45 -23.76 6.25 1.65
CA THR A 45 -22.59 5.85 2.43
C THR A 45 -21.68 7.06 2.67
N LEU A 46 -21.30 7.27 3.93
CA LEU A 46 -20.27 8.20 4.36
C LEU A 46 -19.03 7.43 4.75
N THR A 47 -17.89 7.85 4.22
CA THR A 47 -16.58 7.33 4.59
C THR A 47 -15.68 8.46 5.05
N ILE A 48 -15.19 8.41 6.29
CA ILE A 48 -14.24 9.38 6.83
C ILE A 48 -12.91 8.65 7.03
N THR A 49 -11.86 9.17 6.40
CA THR A 49 -10.49 8.66 6.56
C THR A 49 -9.72 9.61 7.45
N ALA A 50 -9.36 9.17 8.64
CA ALA A 50 -8.51 9.91 9.58
C ALA A 50 -7.07 9.43 9.49
N THR A 51 -6.16 10.36 9.20
CA THR A 51 -4.71 10.11 9.03
C THR A 51 -3.97 10.69 10.24
N PHE A 52 -3.16 9.86 10.88
CA PHE A 52 -2.38 10.19 12.06
C PHE A 52 -0.90 10.32 11.74
N ASP A 53 -0.15 10.99 12.61
CA ASP A 53 1.29 11.13 12.47
C ASP A 53 2.00 9.77 12.57
N VAL A 54 3.18 9.72 12.00
CA VAL A 54 3.97 8.48 11.98
C VAL A 54 4.54 8.21 13.37
N GLY A 55 4.29 7.00 13.89
CA GLY A 55 4.68 6.63 15.24
C GLY A 55 3.56 6.71 16.29
N THR A 56 2.38 7.23 15.90
CA THR A 56 1.19 7.22 16.76
C THR A 56 0.79 5.79 17.12
N ASP A 57 0.50 5.55 18.40
CA ASP A 57 -0.07 4.28 18.84
C ASP A 57 -1.47 4.10 18.24
N VAL A 58 -1.60 3.07 17.38
CA VAL A 58 -2.83 2.81 16.60
C VAL A 58 -4.00 2.43 17.51
N ASP A 59 -3.75 1.75 18.64
CA ASP A 59 -4.79 1.33 19.57
C ASP A 59 -5.29 2.53 20.37
N GLN A 60 -4.39 3.39 20.84
CA GLN A 60 -4.75 4.63 21.52
C GLN A 60 -5.52 5.59 20.60
N ALA A 61 -5.06 5.74 19.37
CA ALA A 61 -5.76 6.55 18.37
C ALA A 61 -7.16 5.99 18.05
N THR A 62 -7.31 4.65 17.97
CA THR A 62 -8.62 4.01 17.77
C THR A 62 -9.55 4.28 18.93
N PHE A 63 -9.04 4.22 20.15
CA PHE A 63 -9.80 4.52 21.36
C PHE A 63 -10.27 5.98 21.37
N ASN A 64 -9.37 6.93 21.05
CA ASN A 64 -9.67 8.35 20.98
C ASN A 64 -10.73 8.65 19.92
N VAL A 65 -10.58 8.10 18.69
CA VAL A 65 -11.58 8.24 17.62
C VAL A 65 -12.93 7.67 18.05
N SER A 66 -12.94 6.46 18.63
CA SER A 66 -14.19 5.82 19.08
C SER A 66 -14.91 6.66 20.13
N ASN A 67 -14.18 7.21 21.10
CA ASN A 67 -14.75 8.09 22.13
C ASN A 67 -15.36 9.37 21.50
N ARG A 68 -14.65 10.02 20.57
CA ARG A 68 -15.14 11.22 19.90
C ARG A 68 -16.36 10.95 19.04
N VAL A 69 -16.36 9.85 18.29
CA VAL A 69 -17.50 9.43 17.47
C VAL A 69 -18.71 9.11 18.32
N ASN A 70 -18.52 8.48 19.48
CA ASN A 70 -19.62 8.21 20.44
C ASN A 70 -20.26 9.49 20.98
N ILE A 71 -19.51 10.58 21.15
CA ILE A 71 -20.06 11.88 21.54
C ILE A 71 -20.95 12.46 20.42
N ALA A 72 -20.63 12.19 19.14
CA ALA A 72 -21.44 12.63 18.01
C ALA A 72 -22.76 11.84 17.86
N LEU A 73 -22.80 10.57 18.31
CA LEU A 73 -23.96 9.66 18.10
C LEU A 73 -25.32 10.26 18.40
N PRO A 74 -25.56 10.98 19.53
CA PRO A 74 -26.88 11.55 19.85
C PRO A 74 -27.36 12.60 18.85
N ARG A 75 -26.45 13.19 18.09
CA ARG A 75 -26.74 14.25 17.09
C ARG A 75 -27.03 13.68 15.70
N LEU A 76 -26.80 12.38 15.49
CA LEU A 76 -26.98 11.72 14.20
C LEU A 76 -28.44 11.29 14.00
N PRO A 77 -28.89 11.18 12.72
CA PRO A 77 -30.21 10.66 12.36
C PRO A 77 -30.46 9.27 12.96
N ASP A 78 -31.72 8.97 13.28
CA ASP A 78 -32.12 7.69 13.92
C ASP A 78 -31.72 6.46 13.11
N GLU A 79 -31.80 6.54 11.79
CA GLU A 79 -31.39 5.48 10.87
C GLU A 79 -29.90 5.17 11.01
N VAL A 80 -29.05 6.19 11.05
CA VAL A 80 -27.60 6.05 11.23
C VAL A 80 -27.27 5.50 12.61
N ARG A 81 -27.96 5.97 13.65
CA ARG A 81 -27.77 5.46 15.03
C ARG A 81 -28.13 3.98 15.16
N ARG A 82 -29.18 3.53 14.47
CA ARG A 82 -29.62 2.11 14.47
C ARG A 82 -28.69 1.21 13.67
N THR A 83 -28.20 1.69 12.53
CA THR A 83 -27.23 0.96 11.68
C THR A 83 -25.87 0.88 12.38
N GLY A 84 -25.55 1.92 13.15
CA GLY A 84 -24.28 2.06 13.84
C GLY A 84 -23.18 2.63 12.93
N LEU A 85 -22.09 3.03 13.57
CA LEU A 85 -20.87 3.48 12.91
C LEU A 85 -19.81 2.39 13.00
N VAL A 86 -19.13 2.14 11.91
CA VAL A 86 -18.05 1.15 11.86
C VAL A 86 -16.72 1.87 11.84
N ILE A 87 -15.89 1.64 12.86
CA ILE A 87 -14.54 2.20 12.96
C ILE A 87 -13.54 1.06 12.78
N GLN A 88 -12.61 1.23 11.82
CA GLN A 88 -11.65 0.20 11.45
C GLN A 88 -10.24 0.76 11.43
N LYS A 89 -9.32 0.03 12.07
CA LYS A 89 -7.89 0.24 11.91
C LYS A 89 -7.39 -0.66 10.77
N ARG A 90 -6.92 -0.06 9.69
CA ARG A 90 -6.37 -0.81 8.55
C ARG A 90 -5.35 0.04 7.81
N SER A 91 -4.46 -0.61 7.08
CA SER A 91 -3.65 0.05 6.06
C SER A 91 -4.56 0.65 4.98
N SER A 92 -4.12 1.69 4.31
CA SER A 92 -4.83 2.30 3.18
C SER A 92 -4.90 1.38 1.98
N ASP A 93 -3.88 0.53 1.79
CA ASP A 93 -3.70 -0.26 0.59
C ASP A 93 -4.13 -1.72 0.76
N ILE A 94 -4.59 -2.29 -0.35
CA ILE A 94 -4.96 -3.71 -0.42
C ILE A 94 -3.68 -4.55 -0.45
N LEU A 95 -3.53 -5.45 0.52
CA LEU A 95 -2.43 -6.41 0.56
C LEU A 95 -2.61 -7.55 -0.46
N LEU A 96 -3.79 -8.15 -0.44
CA LEU A 96 -4.17 -9.26 -1.32
C LEU A 96 -5.57 -9.07 -1.88
N GLY A 97 -5.76 -9.37 -3.17
CA GLY A 97 -7.06 -9.52 -3.80
C GLY A 97 -7.32 -10.99 -4.11
N LEU A 98 -8.25 -11.58 -3.38
CA LEU A 98 -8.71 -12.95 -3.61
C LEU A 98 -9.97 -12.91 -4.46
N MET A 99 -10.09 -13.78 -5.46
CA MET A 99 -11.26 -13.85 -6.35
C MET A 99 -11.88 -15.25 -6.34
N LEU A 100 -13.16 -15.32 -5.99
CA LEU A 100 -13.95 -16.53 -6.08
C LEU A 100 -14.59 -16.60 -7.47
N VAL A 101 -14.42 -17.72 -8.14
CA VAL A 101 -14.89 -17.92 -9.50
C VAL A 101 -15.63 -19.26 -9.63
N SER A 102 -16.67 -19.29 -10.46
CA SER A 102 -17.30 -20.54 -10.89
C SER A 102 -16.47 -21.16 -12.02
N LYS A 103 -16.04 -22.43 -11.85
CA LYS A 103 -15.35 -23.16 -12.92
C LYS A 103 -16.30 -23.52 -14.07
N GLU A 104 -17.57 -23.80 -13.73
CA GLU A 104 -18.62 -24.14 -14.68
C GLU A 104 -19.42 -22.86 -14.96
N LYS A 105 -19.60 -22.52 -16.25
CA LYS A 105 -20.33 -21.33 -16.67
C LYS A 105 -21.79 -21.40 -16.18
N GLY A 106 -22.20 -20.40 -15.39
CA GLY A 106 -23.58 -20.26 -14.92
C GLY A 106 -23.98 -21.14 -13.72
N LYS A 107 -23.08 -21.92 -13.14
CA LYS A 107 -23.39 -22.75 -11.95
C LYS A 107 -23.57 -21.94 -10.68
N TYR A 108 -22.70 -20.96 -10.46
CA TYR A 108 -22.76 -20.05 -9.33
C TYR A 108 -22.79 -18.62 -9.86
N ASP A 109 -23.83 -17.89 -9.50
CA ASP A 109 -23.97 -16.48 -9.83
C ASP A 109 -23.12 -15.59 -8.90
N PRO A 110 -22.88 -14.33 -9.24
CA PRO A 110 -22.10 -13.40 -8.40
C PRO A 110 -22.67 -13.23 -7.00
N LEU A 111 -24.00 -13.34 -6.83
CA LEU A 111 -24.65 -13.19 -5.54
C LEU A 111 -24.33 -14.38 -4.62
N PHE A 112 -24.43 -15.61 -5.16
CA PHE A 112 -23.99 -16.79 -4.41
C PHE A 112 -22.53 -16.70 -4.01
N LEU A 113 -21.64 -16.29 -4.94
CA LEU A 113 -20.20 -16.16 -4.67
C LEU A 113 -19.92 -15.13 -3.57
N SER A 114 -20.57 -13.97 -3.62
CA SER A 114 -20.43 -12.92 -2.60
C SER A 114 -20.96 -13.35 -1.24
N ASN A 115 -22.10 -14.00 -1.22
CA ASN A 115 -22.69 -14.53 0.02
C ASN A 115 -21.82 -15.63 0.63
N TYR A 116 -21.32 -16.56 -0.20
CA TYR A 116 -20.41 -17.61 0.25
C TYR A 116 -19.11 -17.03 0.81
N ALA A 117 -18.53 -16.02 0.12
CA ALA A 117 -17.36 -15.29 0.58
C ALA A 117 -17.58 -14.66 1.97
N THR A 118 -18.75 -14.06 2.17
CA THR A 118 -19.09 -13.37 3.40
C THR A 118 -19.28 -14.33 4.57
N ILE A 119 -20.03 -15.41 4.38
CA ILE A 119 -20.39 -16.33 5.45
C ILE A 119 -19.24 -17.28 5.81
N ASN A 120 -18.53 -17.80 4.80
CA ASN A 120 -17.59 -18.91 5.00
C ASN A 120 -16.12 -18.49 4.98
N ILE A 121 -15.78 -17.31 4.45
CA ILE A 121 -14.37 -16.94 4.21
C ILE A 121 -13.99 -15.67 4.98
N ARG A 122 -14.77 -14.60 4.86
CA ARG A 122 -14.45 -13.29 5.42
C ARG A 122 -14.07 -13.37 6.91
N ASP A 123 -14.92 -13.97 7.72
CA ASP A 123 -14.76 -14.00 9.18
C ASP A 123 -13.57 -14.87 9.60
N GLU A 124 -13.30 -15.95 8.87
CA GLU A 124 -12.15 -16.82 9.07
C GLU A 124 -10.83 -16.09 8.77
N LEU A 125 -10.79 -15.31 7.70
CA LEU A 125 -9.62 -14.52 7.35
C LEU A 125 -9.44 -13.32 8.27
N SER A 126 -10.53 -12.68 8.71
CA SER A 126 -10.48 -11.52 9.60
C SER A 126 -9.92 -11.84 10.99
N ARG A 127 -9.99 -13.11 11.43
CA ARG A 127 -9.43 -13.56 12.71
C ARG A 127 -7.94 -13.84 12.67
N LEU A 128 -7.33 -13.82 11.49
CA LEU A 128 -5.89 -14.08 11.37
C LEU A 128 -5.08 -12.92 11.94
N PRO A 129 -4.03 -13.21 12.75
CA PRO A 129 -3.17 -12.17 13.28
C PRO A 129 -2.52 -11.32 12.19
N GLY A 130 -2.62 -10.00 12.32
CA GLY A 130 -2.08 -9.03 11.37
C GLY A 130 -3.04 -8.64 10.24
N VAL A 131 -4.19 -9.30 10.09
CA VAL A 131 -5.27 -8.86 9.19
C VAL A 131 -6.03 -7.72 9.86
N GLY A 132 -6.12 -6.57 9.20
CA GLY A 132 -6.84 -5.39 9.67
C GLY A 132 -8.30 -5.38 9.23
N ASN A 133 -8.56 -5.77 7.99
CA ASN A 133 -9.91 -5.86 7.44
C ASN A 133 -9.97 -6.82 6.24
N VAL A 134 -11.13 -7.42 6.03
CA VAL A 134 -11.47 -8.19 4.83
C VAL A 134 -12.78 -7.65 4.27
N ASN A 135 -12.69 -7.00 3.12
CA ASN A 135 -13.84 -6.41 2.43
C ASN A 135 -14.25 -7.28 1.25
N VAL A 136 -15.54 -7.67 1.20
CA VAL A 136 -16.09 -8.42 0.09
C VAL A 136 -16.51 -7.44 -1.00
N LEU A 137 -15.94 -7.59 -2.19
CA LEU A 137 -16.20 -6.76 -3.37
C LEU A 137 -17.23 -7.45 -4.26
N GLY A 138 -18.24 -6.71 -4.70
CA GLY A 138 -19.34 -7.20 -5.54
C GLY A 138 -20.70 -6.92 -4.91
N VAL A 139 -21.68 -7.77 -5.18
CA VAL A 139 -23.10 -7.55 -4.87
C VAL A 139 -23.49 -7.78 -3.39
N GLY A 140 -22.55 -8.16 -2.53
CA GLY A 140 -22.79 -8.37 -1.10
C GLY A 140 -23.54 -9.68 -0.77
N GLN A 141 -24.33 -9.65 0.30
CA GLN A 141 -25.08 -10.82 0.80
C GLN A 141 -26.48 -10.89 0.21
N TYR A 142 -27.15 -12.03 0.42
CA TYR A 142 -28.59 -12.11 0.21
C TYR A 142 -29.33 -11.15 1.13
N SER A 143 -30.31 -10.46 0.58
CA SER A 143 -31.18 -9.54 1.29
C SER A 143 -32.62 -9.66 0.80
N MET A 144 -33.57 -9.51 1.70
CA MET A 144 -34.97 -9.43 1.32
C MET A 144 -35.23 -8.07 0.69
N ARG A 145 -35.57 -8.04 -0.60
CA ARG A 145 -35.88 -6.82 -1.36
C ARG A 145 -37.38 -6.60 -1.48
N VAL A 146 -37.82 -5.43 -1.09
CA VAL A 146 -39.20 -4.99 -1.24
C VAL A 146 -39.23 -3.82 -2.23
N TRP A 147 -39.68 -4.10 -3.44
CA TRP A 147 -39.81 -3.10 -4.50
C TRP A 147 -41.21 -2.48 -4.45
N LEU A 148 -41.31 -1.28 -3.93
CA LEU A 148 -42.55 -0.57 -3.75
C LEU A 148 -43.00 0.10 -5.06
N ASP A 149 -44.31 0.04 -5.36
CA ASP A 149 -44.92 0.70 -6.48
C ASP A 149 -45.46 2.07 -6.03
N PRO A 150 -44.93 3.19 -6.53
CA PRO A 150 -45.34 4.54 -6.09
C PRO A 150 -46.83 4.84 -6.35
N GLN A 151 -47.38 4.32 -7.46
CA GLN A 151 -48.82 4.53 -7.79
C GLN A 151 -49.72 3.81 -6.81
N LYS A 152 -49.38 2.58 -6.48
CA LYS A 152 -50.10 1.80 -5.48
C LYS A 152 -50.00 2.40 -4.11
N LEU A 153 -48.79 2.85 -3.69
CA LEU A 153 -48.64 3.58 -2.45
C LEU A 153 -49.54 4.82 -2.36
N TYR A 154 -49.55 5.61 -3.40
CA TYR A 154 -50.42 6.77 -3.48
C TYR A 154 -51.92 6.40 -3.38
N THR A 155 -52.34 5.34 -4.08
CA THR A 155 -53.74 4.85 -4.07
C THR A 155 -54.18 4.44 -2.68
N PHE A 156 -53.29 3.83 -1.88
CA PHE A 156 -53.60 3.39 -0.52
C PHE A 156 -53.29 4.46 0.56
N GLY A 157 -52.76 5.61 0.16
CA GLY A 157 -52.41 6.70 1.09
C GLY A 157 -51.26 6.27 2.03
N LEU A 158 -50.25 5.58 1.49
CA LEU A 158 -49.07 5.07 2.20
C LEU A 158 -47.82 5.77 1.72
N THR A 159 -46.86 5.90 2.63
CA THR A 159 -45.49 6.35 2.33
C THR A 159 -44.52 5.17 2.42
N PRO A 160 -43.35 5.22 1.76
CA PRO A 160 -42.31 4.21 1.95
C PRO A 160 -41.87 4.05 3.41
N SER A 161 -41.88 5.15 4.18
CA SER A 161 -41.53 5.13 5.62
C SER A 161 -42.58 4.37 6.44
N ASP A 162 -43.86 4.41 6.09
CA ASP A 162 -44.90 3.63 6.76
C ASP A 162 -44.66 2.13 6.55
N VAL A 163 -44.34 1.76 5.30
CA VAL A 163 -44.05 0.35 4.96
C VAL A 163 -42.79 -0.13 5.72
N SER A 164 -41.74 0.65 5.73
CA SER A 164 -40.49 0.33 6.42
C SER A 164 -40.73 0.13 7.93
N ARG A 165 -41.49 1.02 8.56
CA ARG A 165 -41.85 0.95 9.98
C ARG A 165 -42.62 -0.34 10.31
N VAL A 166 -43.59 -0.68 9.48
CA VAL A 166 -44.40 -1.89 9.70
C VAL A 166 -43.59 -3.16 9.49
N ILE A 167 -42.72 -3.20 8.47
CA ILE A 167 -41.81 -4.34 8.27
C ILE A 167 -40.91 -4.52 9.49
N GLN A 168 -40.34 -3.42 10.02
CA GLN A 168 -39.51 -3.47 11.24
C GLN A 168 -40.29 -3.98 12.45
N GLN A 169 -41.54 -3.61 12.61
CA GLN A 169 -42.40 -4.04 13.72
C GLN A 169 -42.78 -5.51 13.64
N GLN A 170 -43.04 -6.02 12.44
CA GLN A 170 -43.51 -7.40 12.22
C GLN A 170 -42.39 -8.41 11.91
N SER A 171 -41.15 -7.96 11.70
CA SER A 171 -40.00 -8.81 11.44
C SER A 171 -38.89 -8.58 12.48
N GLN A 172 -39.21 -8.82 13.73
CA GLN A 172 -38.27 -8.74 14.85
C GLN A 172 -38.45 -9.91 15.81
N ASP A 173 -37.35 -10.30 16.46
CA ASP A 173 -37.41 -11.33 17.50
C ASP A 173 -38.04 -10.75 18.76
N VAL A 174 -39.11 -11.38 19.23
CA VAL A 174 -39.83 -10.97 20.42
C VAL A 174 -39.79 -12.11 21.42
N THR A 175 -39.46 -11.80 22.68
CA THR A 175 -39.54 -12.77 23.77
C THR A 175 -40.96 -12.76 24.32
N ALA A 176 -41.69 -13.87 24.22
CA ALA A 176 -43.04 -13.99 24.70
C ALA A 176 -43.15 -14.51 26.16
N GLY A 177 -42.00 -14.79 26.80
CA GLY A 177 -41.94 -15.28 28.15
C GLY A 177 -42.19 -16.78 28.31
N GLN A 178 -42.63 -17.18 29.48
CA GLN A 178 -42.83 -18.58 29.84
C GLN A 178 -44.17 -18.76 30.53
N VAL A 179 -44.89 -19.82 30.22
CA VAL A 179 -46.09 -20.23 30.98
C VAL A 179 -45.64 -21.10 32.12
N GLY A 180 -46.21 -20.86 33.32
CA GLY A 180 -45.87 -21.62 34.56
C GLY A 180 -44.65 -21.14 35.28
N GLN A 181 -44.04 -20.00 34.91
CA GLN A 181 -42.92 -19.39 35.65
C GLN A 181 -43.42 -18.78 36.99
N PRO A 182 -42.69 -18.97 38.07
CA PRO A 182 -43.04 -18.32 39.35
C PRO A 182 -43.02 -16.77 39.28
N PRO A 183 -43.96 -16.08 39.94
CA PRO A 183 -44.99 -16.64 40.82
C PRO A 183 -46.17 -17.23 40.05
N ALA A 184 -46.40 -18.53 40.22
CA ALA A 184 -47.46 -19.27 39.56
C ALA A 184 -48.36 -20.00 40.61
N PRO A 185 -49.63 -20.34 40.29
CA PRO A 185 -50.48 -21.13 41.18
C PRO A 185 -49.82 -22.47 41.55
N LYS A 186 -50.03 -22.91 42.80
CA LYS A 186 -49.52 -24.21 43.27
C LYS A 186 -50.18 -25.35 42.46
N GLY A 187 -49.36 -26.34 42.05
CA GLY A 187 -49.84 -27.51 41.29
C GLY A 187 -49.56 -27.48 39.79
N LEU A 188 -48.76 -26.55 39.30
CA LEU A 188 -48.26 -26.59 37.94
C LEU A 188 -46.94 -27.38 37.92
N ASP A 189 -46.98 -28.55 37.25
CA ASP A 189 -45.83 -29.46 37.14
C ASP A 189 -44.90 -29.13 35.98
N PHE A 190 -45.29 -28.23 35.10
CA PHE A 190 -44.55 -27.91 33.86
C PHE A 190 -44.42 -26.42 33.64
N GLN A 191 -43.24 -26.01 33.12
CA GLN A 191 -42.96 -24.68 32.66
C GLN A 191 -42.60 -24.74 31.16
N TYR A 192 -43.32 -23.98 30.36
CA TYR A 192 -43.15 -23.96 28.92
C TYR A 192 -42.67 -22.60 28.45
N THR A 193 -41.58 -22.57 27.66
CA THR A 193 -41.16 -21.38 26.92
C THR A 193 -42.11 -21.17 25.71
N ILE A 194 -42.57 -19.95 25.51
CA ILE A 194 -43.41 -19.60 24.37
C ILE A 194 -42.48 -19.19 23.23
N ASP A 195 -42.43 -20.00 22.19
CA ASP A 195 -41.80 -19.65 20.94
C ASP A 195 -42.78 -18.87 20.05
N VAL A 196 -42.34 -17.72 19.60
CA VAL A 196 -43.07 -16.83 18.69
C VAL A 196 -42.36 -16.84 17.33
N LEU A 197 -43.15 -16.77 16.24
CA LEU A 197 -42.59 -16.54 14.91
C LEU A 197 -41.79 -15.19 14.96
N GLY A 198 -40.48 -15.29 14.98
CA GLY A 198 -39.57 -14.15 15.07
C GLY A 198 -39.34 -13.46 13.73
N ARG A 199 -38.06 -13.33 13.34
CA ARG A 199 -37.71 -12.77 12.04
C ARG A 199 -38.27 -13.60 10.89
N LEU A 200 -38.93 -12.90 9.97
CA LEU A 200 -39.41 -13.50 8.73
C LEU A 200 -38.22 -13.83 7.82
N SER A 201 -38.33 -14.96 7.10
CA SER A 201 -37.20 -15.49 6.31
C SER A 201 -37.53 -15.71 4.82
N THR A 202 -38.81 -15.75 4.46
CA THR A 202 -39.23 -16.03 3.09
C THR A 202 -39.90 -14.82 2.43
N PRO A 203 -39.80 -14.69 1.08
CA PRO A 203 -40.52 -13.64 0.35
C PRO A 203 -42.04 -13.65 0.59
N GLU A 204 -42.62 -14.85 0.74
CA GLU A 204 -44.04 -15.01 1.00
C GLU A 204 -44.43 -14.44 2.37
N GLU A 205 -43.66 -14.70 3.40
CA GLU A 205 -43.90 -14.14 4.74
C GLU A 205 -43.81 -12.60 4.73
N PHE A 206 -42.78 -12.04 4.10
CA PHE A 206 -42.68 -10.59 3.92
C PHE A 206 -43.81 -10.01 3.08
N GLY A 207 -44.23 -10.69 2.03
CA GLY A 207 -45.36 -10.29 1.18
C GLY A 207 -46.72 -10.28 1.95
N ASN A 208 -46.82 -11.10 3.00
CA ASN A 208 -48.02 -11.21 3.81
C ASN A 208 -48.11 -10.21 4.97
N ILE A 209 -47.05 -9.44 5.23
CA ILE A 209 -47.03 -8.37 6.24
C ILE A 209 -48.19 -7.39 5.98
N ILE A 210 -49.00 -7.13 7.02
CA ILE A 210 -50.14 -6.22 6.94
C ILE A 210 -49.64 -4.81 7.15
N VAL A 211 -49.72 -3.95 6.11
CA VAL A 211 -49.25 -2.56 6.16
C VAL A 211 -50.35 -1.61 6.64
N LYS A 212 -51.61 -1.89 6.24
CA LYS A 212 -52.75 -1.08 6.62
C LYS A 212 -53.98 -1.96 6.82
N ALA A 213 -54.71 -1.74 7.87
CA ALA A 213 -56.02 -2.35 8.12
C ALA A 213 -57.03 -1.22 8.36
N ASP A 214 -58.04 -1.12 7.48
CA ASP A 214 -59.12 -0.18 7.67
C ASP A 214 -60.13 -0.73 8.68
N GLN A 215 -60.39 0.01 9.75
CA GLN A 215 -61.34 -0.39 10.81
C GLN A 215 -62.81 -0.04 10.43
N GLY A 216 -63.09 0.41 9.22
CA GLY A 216 -64.44 0.73 8.76
C GLY A 216 -65.21 -0.49 8.25
N ASN A 217 -66.53 -0.31 7.98
CA ASN A 217 -67.46 -1.33 7.47
C ASN A 217 -66.90 -1.97 6.16
N GLY A 218 -66.24 -3.13 6.22
CA GLY A 218 -65.66 -3.84 5.09
C GLY A 218 -64.20 -4.18 5.19
N GLY A 219 -63.50 -3.79 6.29
CA GLY A 219 -62.18 -4.23 6.76
C GLY A 219 -61.16 -4.54 5.65
N ARG A 220 -60.80 -3.57 4.80
CA ARG A 220 -59.81 -3.81 3.73
C ARG A 220 -58.40 -3.94 4.33
N ILE A 221 -57.79 -5.07 4.18
CA ILE A 221 -56.43 -5.35 4.59
C ILE A 221 -55.51 -5.13 3.38
N VAL A 222 -54.51 -4.26 3.53
CA VAL A 222 -53.45 -4.00 2.54
C VAL A 222 -52.18 -4.68 3.01
N ARG A 223 -51.63 -5.57 2.21
CA ARG A 223 -50.39 -6.29 2.47
C ARG A 223 -49.26 -5.75 1.62
N VAL A 224 -48.01 -6.07 1.98
CA VAL A 224 -46.81 -5.65 1.22
C VAL A 224 -46.91 -6.11 -0.23
N ARG A 225 -47.39 -7.32 -0.52
CA ARG A 225 -47.61 -7.85 -1.89
C ARG A 225 -48.61 -7.04 -2.72
N ASP A 226 -49.50 -6.32 -2.09
CA ASP A 226 -50.51 -5.52 -2.78
C ASP A 226 -49.90 -4.18 -3.27
N ILE A 227 -48.88 -3.69 -2.62
CA ILE A 227 -48.22 -2.40 -2.88
C ILE A 227 -46.84 -2.54 -3.51
N GLY A 228 -46.32 -3.78 -3.68
CA GLY A 228 -45.02 -4.03 -4.27
C GLY A 228 -44.78 -5.51 -4.52
N ARG A 229 -43.52 -5.82 -4.90
CA ARG A 229 -43.07 -7.21 -5.01
C ARG A 229 -41.95 -7.45 -3.99
N VAL A 230 -41.89 -8.67 -3.47
CA VAL A 230 -40.87 -9.13 -2.56
C VAL A 230 -40.07 -10.25 -3.21
N GLU A 231 -38.76 -10.15 -3.14
CA GLU A 231 -37.86 -11.15 -3.67
C GLU A 231 -36.56 -11.25 -2.83
N LEU A 232 -35.94 -12.41 -2.86
CA LEU A 232 -34.60 -12.59 -2.32
C LEU A 232 -33.61 -12.13 -3.38
N GLY A 233 -32.87 -11.06 -3.09
CA GLY A 233 -31.94 -10.44 -4.02
C GLY A 233 -30.62 -10.05 -3.36
N ALA A 234 -29.83 -9.24 -4.05
CA ALA A 234 -28.55 -8.75 -3.53
C ALA A 234 -28.76 -7.60 -2.54
N GLN A 235 -27.88 -7.52 -1.54
CA GLN A 235 -27.84 -6.40 -0.61
C GLN A 235 -27.41 -5.11 -1.32
N ILE A 236 -26.47 -5.20 -2.27
CA ILE A 236 -25.89 -4.09 -3.00
C ILE A 236 -26.02 -4.37 -4.50
N TYR A 237 -26.51 -3.39 -5.27
CA TYR A 237 -26.57 -3.42 -6.72
C TYR A 237 -25.70 -2.34 -7.38
N SER A 238 -24.98 -1.56 -6.57
CA SER A 238 -24.15 -0.46 -7.04
C SER A 238 -22.72 -0.88 -7.41
N GLN A 239 -22.37 -2.14 -7.27
CA GLN A 239 -21.02 -2.64 -7.53
C GLN A 239 -21.05 -3.93 -8.33
N THR A 240 -20.09 -4.09 -9.24
CA THR A 240 -19.85 -5.31 -9.99
C THR A 240 -18.38 -5.72 -9.93
N SER A 241 -18.09 -7.01 -10.10
CA SER A 241 -16.72 -7.51 -10.10
C SER A 241 -16.52 -8.55 -11.18
N HIS A 242 -15.46 -8.40 -11.98
CA HIS A 242 -15.10 -9.28 -13.07
C HIS A 242 -13.60 -9.59 -13.07
N VAL A 243 -13.23 -10.81 -13.42
CA VAL A 243 -11.84 -11.20 -13.67
C VAL A 243 -11.74 -11.75 -15.09
N ASN A 244 -10.92 -11.11 -15.91
CA ASN A 244 -10.77 -11.49 -17.33
C ASN A 244 -12.11 -11.59 -18.04
N GLY A 245 -13.02 -10.64 -17.79
CA GLY A 245 -14.36 -10.58 -18.36
C GLY A 245 -15.37 -11.56 -17.77
N LYS A 246 -15.00 -12.36 -16.76
CA LYS A 246 -15.92 -13.32 -16.11
C LYS A 246 -16.42 -12.75 -14.78
N PRO A 247 -17.75 -12.79 -14.51
CA PRO A 247 -18.31 -12.37 -13.23
C PRO A 247 -17.72 -13.19 -12.08
N ASN A 248 -17.44 -12.53 -10.97
CA ASN A 248 -16.85 -13.13 -9.78
C ASN A 248 -17.26 -12.39 -8.50
N SER A 249 -16.79 -12.85 -7.37
CA SER A 249 -16.78 -12.09 -6.12
C SER A 249 -15.34 -11.95 -5.61
N GLY A 250 -14.93 -10.73 -5.30
CA GLY A 250 -13.62 -10.42 -4.77
C GLY A 250 -13.62 -10.29 -3.25
N LEU A 251 -12.48 -10.57 -2.64
CA LEU A 251 -12.17 -10.19 -1.26
C LEU A 251 -10.89 -9.35 -1.26
N ALA A 252 -11.00 -8.11 -0.84
CA ALA A 252 -9.85 -7.23 -0.60
C ALA A 252 -9.39 -7.39 0.84
N ILE A 253 -8.16 -7.80 1.03
CA ILE A 253 -7.57 -8.03 2.35
C ILE A 253 -6.61 -6.90 2.65
N TYR A 254 -6.81 -6.28 3.79
CA TYR A 254 -5.98 -5.20 4.32
C TYR A 254 -5.24 -5.69 5.55
N GLN A 255 -4.00 -5.28 5.70
CA GLN A 255 -3.23 -5.57 6.92
C GLN A 255 -3.43 -4.49 7.99
N LEU A 256 -3.06 -4.81 9.22
CA LEU A 256 -2.84 -3.80 10.25
C LEU A 256 -1.59 -2.97 9.91
N PRO A 257 -1.52 -1.69 10.29
CA PRO A 257 -0.40 -0.81 9.94
C PRO A 257 0.97 -1.29 10.42
N ASP A 258 1.03 -1.98 11.56
CA ASP A 258 2.22 -2.52 12.22
C ASP A 258 2.53 -3.98 11.84
N ALA A 259 1.68 -4.62 11.04
CA ALA A 259 1.83 -6.02 10.67
C ALA A 259 2.83 -6.23 9.52
N ASN A 260 3.53 -7.37 9.57
CA ASN A 260 4.42 -7.79 8.49
C ASN A 260 3.61 -8.31 7.29
N ALA A 261 3.68 -7.63 6.16
CA ALA A 261 2.94 -7.95 4.93
C ALA A 261 3.18 -9.39 4.42
N LEU A 262 4.43 -9.86 4.44
CA LEU A 262 4.80 -11.19 3.97
C LEU A 262 4.20 -12.30 4.85
N ASP A 263 4.24 -12.11 6.16
CA ASP A 263 3.69 -13.07 7.12
C ASP A 263 2.17 -13.13 7.04
N VAL A 264 1.50 -11.97 6.95
CA VAL A 264 0.04 -11.89 6.79
C VAL A 264 -0.38 -12.57 5.50
N ALA A 265 0.27 -12.25 4.37
CA ALA A 265 -0.04 -12.88 3.09
C ALA A 265 0.16 -14.40 3.12
N LYS A 266 1.23 -14.88 3.75
CA LYS A 266 1.50 -16.32 3.91
C LYS A 266 0.40 -17.01 4.73
N ARG A 267 -0.03 -16.42 5.84
CA ARG A 267 -1.12 -16.95 6.68
C ARG A 267 -2.45 -16.97 5.94
N VAL A 268 -2.79 -15.88 5.24
CA VAL A 268 -4.01 -15.78 4.43
C VAL A 268 -4.02 -16.85 3.33
N LYS A 269 -2.93 -17.00 2.58
CA LYS A 269 -2.83 -18.03 1.52
C LYS A 269 -2.93 -19.44 2.08
N ALA A 270 -2.29 -19.72 3.21
CA ALA A 270 -2.38 -21.01 3.89
C ALA A 270 -3.82 -21.31 4.35
N LYS A 271 -4.49 -20.32 4.97
CA LYS A 271 -5.89 -20.47 5.41
C LYS A 271 -6.84 -20.64 4.22
N MET A 272 -6.64 -19.93 3.12
CA MET A 272 -7.41 -20.12 1.90
C MET A 272 -7.23 -21.50 1.28
N ALA A 273 -6.02 -22.04 1.33
CA ALA A 273 -5.75 -23.43 0.88
C ALA A 273 -6.46 -24.47 1.77
N GLU A 274 -6.60 -24.18 3.07
CA GLU A 274 -7.39 -25.00 3.99
C GLU A 274 -8.90 -24.91 3.67
N LEU A 275 -9.44 -23.68 3.62
CA LEU A 275 -10.86 -23.42 3.35
C LEU A 275 -11.31 -23.96 1.99
N SER A 276 -10.43 -23.92 0.98
CA SER A 276 -10.74 -24.40 -0.36
C SER A 276 -11.04 -25.90 -0.43
N LYS A 277 -10.62 -26.69 0.56
CA LYS A 277 -10.94 -28.13 0.64
C LYS A 277 -12.42 -28.38 0.93
N ALA A 278 -13.09 -27.41 1.57
CA ALA A 278 -14.50 -27.46 1.89
C ALA A 278 -15.38 -26.75 0.84
N PHE A 279 -14.81 -26.30 -0.26
CA PHE A 279 -15.57 -25.61 -1.31
C PHE A 279 -16.56 -26.54 -2.01
N PRO A 280 -17.76 -26.05 -2.34
CA PRO A 280 -18.70 -26.83 -3.16
C PRO A 280 -18.10 -27.17 -4.54
N PRO A 281 -18.48 -28.30 -5.13
CA PRO A 281 -17.96 -28.71 -6.44
C PRO A 281 -18.19 -27.67 -7.53
N GLY A 282 -17.11 -27.24 -8.19
CA GLY A 282 -17.14 -26.20 -9.22
C GLY A 282 -16.84 -24.80 -8.73
N LEU A 283 -16.70 -24.56 -7.43
CA LEU A 283 -16.17 -23.32 -6.87
C LEU A 283 -14.64 -23.36 -6.85
N ALA A 284 -14.00 -22.27 -7.22
CA ALA A 284 -12.55 -22.10 -7.12
C ALA A 284 -12.20 -20.68 -6.65
N TYR A 285 -10.93 -20.51 -6.22
CA TYR A 285 -10.39 -19.20 -5.95
C TYR A 285 -9.08 -18.97 -6.70
N SER A 286 -8.75 -17.72 -6.90
CA SER A 286 -7.44 -17.27 -7.40
C SER A 286 -6.97 -16.05 -6.59
N VAL A 287 -5.67 -15.77 -6.64
CA VAL A 287 -5.05 -14.61 -6.00
C VAL A 287 -4.37 -13.78 -7.09
N PRO A 288 -5.14 -13.07 -7.92
CA PRO A 288 -4.55 -12.30 -9.01
C PRO A 288 -3.76 -11.10 -8.51
N PHE A 289 -4.22 -10.42 -7.46
CA PHE A 289 -3.56 -9.25 -6.90
C PHE A 289 -2.83 -9.62 -5.60
N ASP A 290 -1.52 -9.40 -5.59
CA ASP A 290 -0.64 -9.76 -4.48
C ASP A 290 0.57 -8.82 -4.44
N THR A 291 0.53 -7.84 -3.54
CA THR A 291 1.61 -6.86 -3.38
C THR A 291 2.90 -7.49 -2.84
N THR A 292 2.80 -8.63 -2.15
CA THR A 292 3.98 -9.31 -1.62
C THR A 292 4.84 -9.99 -2.69
N ARG A 293 4.32 -10.17 -3.92
CA ARG A 293 5.13 -10.65 -5.06
C ARG A 293 6.30 -9.70 -5.34
N PHE A 294 6.02 -8.40 -5.38
CA PHE A 294 7.03 -7.37 -5.58
C PHE A 294 8.05 -7.36 -4.42
N VAL A 295 7.59 -7.38 -3.18
CA VAL A 295 8.46 -7.38 -2.00
C VAL A 295 9.37 -8.60 -1.99
N ASN A 296 8.84 -9.79 -2.26
CA ASN A 296 9.64 -11.03 -2.34
C ASN A 296 10.65 -10.99 -3.49
N ALA A 297 10.24 -10.49 -4.67
CA ALA A 297 11.14 -10.35 -5.80
C ALA A 297 12.29 -9.39 -5.48
N SER A 298 11.98 -8.23 -4.89
CA SER A 298 12.98 -7.23 -4.48
C SER A 298 13.96 -7.78 -3.44
N ILE A 299 13.47 -8.46 -2.41
CA ILE A 299 14.33 -9.08 -1.40
C ILE A 299 15.23 -10.14 -2.04
N THR A 300 14.69 -11.00 -2.90
CA THR A 300 15.46 -12.03 -3.59
C THR A 300 16.54 -11.42 -4.47
N GLU A 301 16.22 -10.38 -5.24
CA GLU A 301 17.17 -9.66 -6.09
C GLU A 301 18.31 -9.05 -5.26
N VAL A 302 17.98 -8.43 -4.12
CA VAL A 302 19.00 -7.89 -3.21
C VAL A 302 19.89 -8.96 -2.63
N PHE A 303 19.35 -10.14 -2.24
CA PHE A 303 20.17 -11.26 -1.81
C PHE A 303 21.09 -11.79 -2.91
N MET A 304 20.60 -11.88 -4.14
CA MET A 304 21.43 -12.28 -5.29
C MET A 304 22.53 -11.26 -5.55
N THR A 305 22.20 -9.97 -5.55
CA THR A 305 23.17 -8.87 -5.69
C THR A 305 24.22 -8.91 -4.58
N LEU A 306 23.83 -9.23 -3.34
CA LEU A 306 24.72 -9.39 -2.21
C LEU A 306 25.77 -10.49 -2.44
N ILE A 307 25.32 -11.65 -2.95
CA ILE A 307 26.17 -12.79 -3.28
C ILE A 307 27.09 -12.44 -4.45
N GLU A 308 26.55 -11.85 -5.52
CA GLU A 308 27.33 -11.43 -6.69
C GLU A 308 28.38 -10.39 -6.32
N ALA A 309 28.03 -9.36 -5.56
CA ALA A 309 28.97 -8.37 -5.05
C ALA A 309 30.08 -9.03 -4.21
N GLY A 310 29.71 -9.94 -3.31
CA GLY A 310 30.68 -10.69 -2.51
C GLY A 310 31.65 -11.50 -3.38
N ILE A 311 31.15 -12.20 -4.38
CA ILE A 311 31.98 -12.97 -5.32
C ILE A 311 32.91 -12.05 -6.13
N LEU A 312 32.39 -10.96 -6.68
CA LEU A 312 33.18 -9.99 -7.45
C LEU A 312 34.30 -9.38 -6.60
N VAL A 313 34.01 -8.99 -5.37
CA VAL A 313 35.00 -8.48 -4.44
C VAL A 313 36.09 -9.52 -4.19
N LEU A 314 35.75 -10.80 -3.95
CA LEU A 314 36.73 -11.87 -3.77
C LEU A 314 37.59 -12.11 -5.02
N ILE A 315 37.00 -12.04 -6.21
CA ILE A 315 37.76 -12.15 -7.47
C ILE A 315 38.79 -11.02 -7.59
N VAL A 316 38.36 -9.77 -7.31
CA VAL A 316 39.26 -8.61 -7.34
C VAL A 316 40.41 -8.80 -6.34
N ILE A 317 40.08 -9.20 -5.12
CA ILE A 317 41.10 -9.44 -4.08
C ILE A 317 42.11 -10.49 -4.51
N VAL A 318 41.65 -11.61 -5.12
CA VAL A 318 42.55 -12.67 -5.61
C VAL A 318 43.47 -12.14 -6.72
N ILE A 319 42.94 -11.31 -7.62
CA ILE A 319 43.75 -10.78 -8.73
C ILE A 319 44.86 -9.84 -8.21
N PHE A 320 44.56 -9.01 -7.19
CA PHE A 320 45.48 -8.02 -6.66
C PHE A 320 46.46 -8.63 -5.63
N LEU A 321 45.95 -9.37 -4.65
CA LEU A 321 46.80 -9.97 -3.61
C LEU A 321 47.55 -11.22 -4.10
N GLN A 322 47.02 -11.94 -5.09
CA GLN A 322 47.64 -13.11 -5.74
C GLN A 322 48.03 -14.22 -4.76
N ASP A 323 47.42 -14.26 -3.58
CA ASP A 323 47.55 -15.26 -2.54
C ASP A 323 46.20 -15.69 -2.00
N TRP A 324 45.83 -16.94 -2.14
CA TRP A 324 44.56 -17.45 -1.68
C TRP A 324 44.38 -17.39 -0.16
N ARG A 325 45.50 -17.43 0.60
CA ARG A 325 45.46 -17.27 2.06
C ARG A 325 45.17 -15.85 2.48
N ALA A 326 45.75 -14.90 1.77
CA ALA A 326 45.47 -13.49 1.93
C ALA A 326 44.02 -13.18 1.61
N MET A 327 43.42 -13.81 0.55
CA MET A 327 42.02 -13.69 0.18
C MET A 327 41.07 -14.21 1.27
N LEU A 328 41.44 -15.31 1.99
CA LEU A 328 40.56 -15.87 3.02
C LEU A 328 40.25 -14.89 4.15
N VAL A 329 41.15 -13.98 4.45
CA VAL A 329 40.96 -13.01 5.54
C VAL A 329 39.81 -12.04 5.23
N PRO A 330 39.79 -11.31 4.10
CA PRO A 330 38.62 -10.52 3.70
C PRO A 330 37.38 -11.38 3.41
N ALA A 331 37.54 -12.61 2.89
CA ALA A 331 36.42 -13.52 2.63
C ALA A 331 35.60 -13.83 3.88
N THR A 332 36.26 -13.96 5.03
CA THR A 332 35.55 -14.16 6.32
C THR A 332 34.93 -12.89 6.88
N THR A 333 35.34 -11.71 6.41
CA THR A 333 34.79 -10.44 6.86
C THR A 333 33.32 -10.33 6.43
N ILE A 334 33.01 -10.68 5.19
CA ILE A 334 31.66 -10.53 4.61
C ILE A 334 30.60 -11.22 5.46
N PRO A 335 30.67 -12.55 5.72
CA PRO A 335 29.64 -13.22 6.51
C PRO A 335 29.58 -12.74 7.97
N VAL A 336 30.73 -12.48 8.60
CA VAL A 336 30.77 -12.00 9.99
C VAL A 336 30.09 -10.64 10.11
N THR A 337 30.33 -9.73 9.18
CA THR A 337 29.78 -8.39 9.23
C THR A 337 28.28 -8.39 8.86
N ILE A 338 27.87 -9.23 7.90
CA ILE A 338 26.44 -9.38 7.55
C ILE A 338 25.66 -9.92 8.75
N ILE A 339 26.15 -10.97 9.40
CA ILE A 339 25.50 -11.54 10.59
C ILE A 339 25.45 -10.48 11.71
N GLY A 340 26.53 -9.74 11.89
CA GLY A 340 26.58 -8.63 12.84
C GLY A 340 25.58 -7.51 12.51
N ALA A 341 25.44 -7.15 11.24
CA ALA A 341 24.45 -6.18 10.78
C ALA A 341 23.03 -6.63 11.10
N PHE A 342 22.68 -7.90 10.84
CA PHE A 342 21.38 -8.43 11.21
C PHE A 342 21.16 -8.46 12.74
N ALA A 343 22.20 -8.75 13.53
CA ALA A 343 22.10 -8.68 14.99
C ALA A 343 21.86 -7.24 15.47
N ALA A 344 22.55 -6.25 14.87
CA ALA A 344 22.32 -4.84 15.16
C ALA A 344 20.92 -4.38 14.76
N MET A 345 20.41 -4.79 13.59
CA MET A 345 19.05 -4.54 13.16
C MET A 345 18.03 -5.09 14.16
N ALA A 346 18.22 -6.33 14.61
CA ALA A 346 17.34 -6.94 15.61
C ALA A 346 17.38 -6.19 16.94
N ALA A 347 18.54 -5.71 17.38
CA ALA A 347 18.68 -4.89 18.60
C ALA A 347 18.02 -3.51 18.48
N LEU A 348 18.00 -2.93 17.27
CA LEU A 348 17.35 -1.65 16.96
C LEU A 348 15.85 -1.80 16.66
N GLY A 349 15.31 -3.03 16.64
CA GLY A 349 13.91 -3.29 16.30
C GLY A 349 13.58 -3.12 14.81
N PHE A 350 14.58 -3.13 13.92
CA PHE A 350 14.38 -3.00 12.48
C PHE A 350 13.99 -4.33 11.84
N THR A 351 13.12 -4.24 10.84
CA THR A 351 12.72 -5.38 10.00
C THR A 351 13.62 -5.52 8.78
N ILE A 352 13.65 -6.72 8.20
CA ILE A 352 14.26 -6.93 6.89
C ILE A 352 13.31 -6.35 5.85
N ASN A 353 13.71 -5.26 5.23
CA ASN A 353 13.00 -4.57 4.16
C ASN A 353 13.99 -4.09 3.09
N THR A 354 13.48 -3.58 1.98
CA THR A 354 14.29 -3.12 0.84
C THR A 354 15.32 -2.09 1.26
N THR A 355 14.94 -1.12 2.11
CA THR A 355 15.81 -0.02 2.57
C THR A 355 16.96 -0.54 3.43
N THR A 356 16.67 -1.41 4.41
CA THR A 356 17.70 -1.99 5.28
C THR A 356 18.66 -2.91 4.51
N MET A 357 18.13 -3.65 3.54
CA MET A 357 18.92 -4.53 2.68
C MET A 357 19.84 -3.72 1.75
N PHE A 358 19.38 -2.61 1.15
CA PHE A 358 20.26 -1.71 0.39
C PHE A 358 21.37 -1.12 1.26
N GLY A 359 21.07 -0.79 2.52
CA GLY A 359 22.08 -0.38 3.49
C GLY A 359 23.17 -1.44 3.68
N ILE A 360 22.80 -2.72 3.81
CA ILE A 360 23.75 -3.84 3.94
C ILE A 360 24.58 -4.00 2.65
N VAL A 361 23.95 -3.97 1.47
CA VAL A 361 24.67 -4.12 0.18
C VAL A 361 25.71 -3.01 0.01
N LEU A 362 25.35 -1.76 0.29
CA LEU A 362 26.29 -0.65 0.23
C LEU A 362 27.41 -0.78 1.25
N ALA A 363 27.08 -1.20 2.47
CA ALA A 363 28.04 -1.36 3.55
C ALA A 363 29.08 -2.44 3.26
N ILE A 364 28.75 -3.51 2.52
CA ILE A 364 29.69 -4.60 2.19
C ILE A 364 30.91 -4.06 1.43
N GLY A 365 30.70 -3.20 0.44
CA GLY A 365 31.82 -2.59 -0.30
C GLY A 365 32.76 -1.80 0.61
N ILE A 366 32.19 -1.07 1.57
CA ILE A 366 32.96 -0.24 2.52
C ILE A 366 33.70 -1.10 3.56
N VAL A 367 33.02 -2.14 4.05
CA VAL A 367 33.52 -2.99 5.15
C VAL A 367 34.68 -3.88 4.76
N VAL A 368 34.69 -4.35 3.50
CA VAL A 368 35.78 -5.21 3.01
C VAL A 368 37.09 -4.45 2.91
N ASP A 369 37.00 -3.14 2.70
CA ASP A 369 38.18 -2.26 2.54
C ASP A 369 39.03 -2.25 3.81
N ASP A 370 38.46 -2.17 5.01
CA ASP A 370 39.18 -2.29 6.28
C ASP A 370 40.01 -3.56 6.38
N ALA A 371 39.46 -4.67 5.94
CA ALA A 371 40.16 -5.96 5.96
C ALA A 371 41.29 -6.02 4.94
N ILE A 372 41.12 -5.41 3.76
CA ILE A 372 42.15 -5.36 2.72
C ILE A 372 43.36 -4.56 3.21
N VAL A 373 43.12 -3.39 3.80
CA VAL A 373 44.19 -2.50 4.31
C VAL A 373 45.03 -3.23 5.37
N ILE A 374 44.41 -3.99 6.26
CA ILE A 374 45.14 -4.75 7.28
C ILE A 374 45.95 -5.89 6.65
N VAL A 375 45.35 -6.63 5.73
CA VAL A 375 46.07 -7.75 5.04
C VAL A 375 47.28 -7.22 4.28
N GLU A 376 47.10 -6.09 3.56
CA GLU A 376 48.19 -5.45 2.82
C GLU A 376 49.30 -4.98 3.75
N GLY A 377 48.95 -4.29 4.84
CA GLY A 377 49.94 -3.83 5.85
C GLY A 377 50.72 -4.98 6.46
N VAL A 378 50.04 -6.09 6.83
CA VAL A 378 50.71 -7.28 7.35
C VAL A 378 51.59 -7.94 6.29
N ALA A 379 51.10 -8.10 5.06
CA ALA A 379 51.85 -8.70 3.95
C ALA A 379 53.11 -7.88 3.66
N HIS A 380 53.06 -6.58 3.69
CA HIS A 380 54.20 -5.66 3.49
C HIS A 380 55.32 -5.87 4.55
N HIS A 381 54.97 -6.09 5.81
CA HIS A 381 55.94 -6.37 6.85
C HIS A 381 56.51 -7.79 6.76
N ILE A 382 55.70 -8.77 6.31
CA ILE A 382 56.19 -10.11 6.03
C ILE A 382 57.20 -10.11 4.89
N GLU A 383 56.95 -9.35 3.81
CA GLU A 383 57.90 -9.19 2.68
C GLU A 383 59.23 -8.58 3.11
N ARG A 384 59.23 -7.76 4.18
CA ARG A 384 60.44 -7.18 4.80
C ARG A 384 61.15 -8.14 5.74
N GLY A 385 60.71 -9.40 5.84
CA GLY A 385 61.36 -10.44 6.58
C GLY A 385 60.87 -10.66 8.03
N MET A 386 59.77 -10.01 8.44
CA MET A 386 59.20 -10.22 9.77
C MET A 386 58.44 -11.55 9.83
N THR A 387 58.32 -12.11 11.02
CA THR A 387 57.41 -13.25 11.24
C THR A 387 55.97 -12.80 11.08
N PRO A 388 55.03 -13.68 10.63
CA PRO A 388 53.62 -13.28 10.48
C PRO A 388 52.98 -12.67 11.75
N HIS A 389 53.42 -13.18 12.92
CA HIS A 389 52.97 -12.67 14.23
C HIS A 389 53.47 -11.25 14.49
N ASP A 390 54.81 -11.00 14.33
CA ASP A 390 55.39 -9.68 14.57
C ASP A 390 54.92 -8.67 13.52
N ALA A 391 54.77 -9.14 12.28
CA ALA A 391 54.23 -8.31 11.18
C ALA A 391 52.77 -7.86 11.47
N ALA A 392 51.94 -8.73 12.04
CA ALA A 392 50.57 -8.34 12.42
C ALA A 392 50.54 -7.36 13.56
N ILE A 393 51.39 -7.46 14.57
CA ILE A 393 51.51 -6.50 15.65
C ILE A 393 51.96 -5.14 15.07
N LYS A 394 53.03 -5.14 14.28
CA LYS A 394 53.57 -3.92 13.70
C LYS A 394 52.60 -3.21 12.76
N ALA A 395 51.89 -3.98 11.91
CA ALA A 395 50.87 -3.41 11.05
C ALA A 395 49.70 -2.79 11.83
N MET A 396 49.30 -3.40 12.95
CA MET A 396 48.26 -2.83 13.80
C MET A 396 48.68 -1.58 14.54
N ASP A 397 49.96 -1.48 14.98
CA ASP A 397 50.48 -0.27 15.54
C ASP A 397 50.41 0.93 14.58
N GLU A 398 50.56 0.65 13.27
CA GLU A 398 50.51 1.67 12.22
C GLU A 398 49.08 1.94 11.72
N LEU A 399 48.23 0.93 11.61
CA LEU A 399 46.92 0.99 10.94
C LEU A 399 45.73 1.17 11.89
N PHE A 400 45.87 0.92 13.20
CA PHE A 400 44.77 1.04 14.16
C PHE A 400 44.17 2.45 14.17
N GLY A 401 45.00 3.48 14.21
CA GLY A 401 44.54 4.87 14.15
C GLY A 401 43.75 5.19 12.87
N PRO A 402 44.30 4.93 11.68
CA PRO A 402 43.58 5.09 10.42
C PRO A 402 42.25 4.33 10.34
N VAL A 403 42.19 3.08 10.77
CA VAL A 403 40.93 2.25 10.75
C VAL A 403 39.87 2.89 11.64
N ILE A 404 40.20 3.28 12.86
CA ILE A 404 39.28 3.99 13.75
C ILE A 404 38.84 5.33 13.13
N GLY A 405 39.81 6.06 12.54
CA GLY A 405 39.52 7.33 11.86
C GLY A 405 38.51 7.17 10.73
N ILE A 406 38.69 6.19 9.84
CA ILE A 406 37.73 5.89 8.74
C ILE A 406 36.35 5.57 9.29
N THR A 407 36.27 4.73 10.30
CA THR A 407 35.00 4.33 10.92
C THR A 407 34.26 5.54 11.52
N LEU A 408 34.99 6.41 12.27
CA LEU A 408 34.40 7.60 12.85
C LEU A 408 33.93 8.58 11.79
N VAL A 409 34.67 8.74 10.69
CA VAL A 409 34.24 9.58 9.56
C VAL A 409 32.95 9.00 8.93
N LEU A 410 32.90 7.71 8.66
CA LEU A 410 31.68 7.06 8.14
C LEU A 410 30.48 7.25 9.07
N MET A 411 30.66 7.02 10.36
CA MET A 411 29.59 7.24 11.34
C MET A 411 29.16 8.71 11.37
N SER A 412 30.09 9.66 11.29
CA SER A 412 29.80 11.10 11.28
C SER A 412 29.01 11.53 10.04
N VAL A 413 29.17 10.85 8.92
CA VAL A 413 28.41 11.12 7.68
C VAL A 413 26.99 10.56 7.74
N PHE A 414 26.83 9.31 8.22
CA PHE A 414 25.54 8.64 8.18
C PHE A 414 24.67 8.92 9.41
N LEU A 415 25.24 9.06 10.61
CA LEU A 415 24.48 9.25 11.84
C LEU A 415 23.53 10.48 11.82
N PRO A 416 23.92 11.65 11.26
CA PRO A 416 23.01 12.80 11.18
C PRO A 416 21.72 12.52 10.37
N ALA A 417 21.76 11.64 9.38
CA ALA A 417 20.58 11.29 8.61
C ALA A 417 19.50 10.54 9.44
N ALA A 418 19.91 9.93 10.56
CA ALA A 418 18.99 9.29 11.50
C ALA A 418 18.13 10.29 12.31
N PHE A 419 18.52 11.56 12.34
CA PHE A 419 17.83 12.62 13.08
C PHE A 419 16.99 13.55 12.18
N LEU A 420 16.84 13.23 10.91
CA LEU A 420 15.96 13.97 10.01
C LEU A 420 14.51 13.83 10.47
N PRO A 421 13.71 14.90 10.49
CA PRO A 421 12.30 14.83 10.88
C PRO A 421 11.42 14.24 9.78
N GLY A 422 10.23 13.79 10.18
CA GLY A 422 9.17 13.34 9.29
C GLY A 422 9.41 11.96 8.65
N LEU A 423 8.56 11.60 7.70
CA LEU A 423 8.59 10.31 7.02
C LEU A 423 9.92 10.02 6.31
N THR A 424 10.46 11.04 5.63
CA THR A 424 11.76 10.99 4.97
C THR A 424 12.86 10.62 5.97
N GLY A 425 12.84 11.25 7.15
CA GLY A 425 13.78 10.95 8.22
C GLY A 425 13.72 9.50 8.70
N GLN A 426 12.52 8.95 8.88
CA GLN A 426 12.37 7.56 9.31
C GLN A 426 12.88 6.56 8.26
N MET A 427 12.67 6.81 6.98
CA MET A 427 13.22 5.98 5.91
C MET A 427 14.74 6.03 5.87
N PHE A 428 15.33 7.25 5.91
CA PHE A 428 16.79 7.40 5.91
C PHE A 428 17.44 6.93 7.20
N ALA A 429 16.75 7.02 8.35
CA ALA A 429 17.26 6.53 9.62
C ALA A 429 17.58 5.02 9.58
N GLN A 430 16.67 4.21 9.04
CA GLN A 430 16.91 2.77 8.92
C GLN A 430 18.15 2.48 8.07
N PHE A 431 18.24 3.10 6.89
CA PHE A 431 19.38 2.97 5.98
C PHE A 431 20.69 3.42 6.64
N ALA A 432 20.69 4.62 7.24
CA ALA A 432 21.87 5.22 7.84
C ALA A 432 22.37 4.45 9.07
N LEU A 433 21.47 4.04 9.95
CA LEU A 433 21.83 3.31 11.16
C LEU A 433 22.33 1.89 10.84
N VAL A 434 21.80 1.23 9.80
CA VAL A 434 22.32 -0.05 9.33
C VAL A 434 23.74 0.09 8.83
N ILE A 435 24.05 1.12 8.04
CA ILE A 435 25.41 1.38 7.55
C ILE A 435 26.35 1.72 8.71
N ALA A 436 25.93 2.59 9.61
CA ALA A 436 26.74 2.99 10.76
C ALA A 436 27.05 1.82 11.69
N ALA A 437 26.05 0.98 11.99
CA ALA A 437 26.23 -0.24 12.79
C ALA A 437 27.15 -1.25 12.09
N THR A 438 26.96 -1.43 10.78
CA THR A 438 27.83 -2.32 9.99
C THR A 438 29.27 -1.85 9.96
N ALA A 439 29.51 -0.53 9.82
CA ALA A 439 30.84 0.05 9.88
C ALA A 439 31.49 -0.13 11.28
N LEU A 440 30.73 0.04 12.35
CA LEU A 440 31.24 -0.20 13.71
C LEU A 440 31.63 -1.67 13.91
N ILE A 441 30.80 -2.61 13.45
CA ILE A 441 31.10 -4.05 13.52
C ILE A 441 32.33 -4.39 12.67
N SER A 442 32.48 -3.74 11.51
CA SER A 442 33.69 -3.86 10.68
C SER A 442 34.94 -3.45 11.42
N ALA A 443 34.90 -2.30 12.06
CA ALA A 443 36.05 -1.80 12.82
C ALA A 443 36.45 -2.74 13.98
N ILE A 444 35.46 -3.26 14.71
CA ILE A 444 35.69 -4.27 15.77
C ILE A 444 36.33 -5.53 15.18
N ASN A 445 35.79 -6.01 14.05
CA ASN A 445 36.31 -7.18 13.34
C ASN A 445 37.73 -6.92 12.81
N ALA A 446 37.98 -5.75 12.24
CA ALA A 446 39.28 -5.31 11.77
C ALA A 446 40.32 -5.22 12.90
N ALA A 447 39.93 -4.68 14.05
CA ALA A 447 40.84 -4.53 15.19
C ALA A 447 41.15 -5.83 15.93
N THR A 448 40.27 -6.85 15.84
CA THR A 448 40.39 -8.08 16.64
C THR A 448 40.64 -9.34 15.80
N LEU A 449 39.72 -9.69 14.93
CA LEU A 449 39.72 -10.93 14.17
C LEU A 449 40.80 -10.92 13.05
N LYS A 450 40.92 -9.80 12.33
CA LYS A 450 41.78 -9.72 11.15
C LYS A 450 43.28 -9.82 11.46
N PRO A 451 43.83 -9.13 12.46
CA PRO A 451 45.24 -9.32 12.85
C PRO A 451 45.56 -10.75 13.24
N THR A 452 44.65 -11.39 14.00
CA THR A 452 44.81 -12.78 14.42
C THR A 452 44.79 -13.72 13.22
N GLN A 453 43.87 -13.56 12.28
CA GLN A 453 43.82 -14.35 11.05
C GLN A 453 45.07 -14.14 10.18
N CYS A 454 45.53 -12.90 10.03
CA CYS A 454 46.78 -12.60 9.32
C CYS A 454 47.98 -13.31 9.96
N ALA A 455 48.12 -13.25 11.28
CA ALA A 455 49.23 -13.92 12.02
C ALA A 455 49.20 -15.44 11.81
N MET A 456 48.00 -16.05 11.73
CA MET A 456 47.86 -17.51 11.58
C MET A 456 47.97 -17.97 10.13
N TRP A 457 47.43 -17.26 9.19
CA TRP A 457 47.22 -17.74 7.80
C TRP A 457 48.21 -17.17 6.79
N LEU A 458 48.68 -15.89 6.94
CA LEU A 458 49.61 -15.31 5.99
C LEU A 458 51.00 -15.95 6.09
N ARG A 459 51.66 -16.03 4.96
CA ARG A 459 53.05 -16.47 4.81
C ARG A 459 53.77 -15.56 3.82
N ALA A 460 55.10 -15.70 3.74
CA ALA A 460 55.88 -14.98 2.77
C ALA A 460 55.35 -15.19 1.35
N ALA A 461 55.12 -14.09 0.64
CA ALA A 461 54.58 -14.12 -0.71
C ALA A 461 55.48 -14.90 -1.68
N THR A 462 54.88 -15.62 -2.62
CA THR A 462 55.64 -16.31 -3.67
C THR A 462 56.34 -15.26 -4.54
N PRO A 463 57.67 -15.37 -4.79
CA PRO A 463 58.39 -14.44 -5.62
C PRO A 463 57.73 -14.27 -7.00
N PRO A 464 57.72 -13.05 -7.59
CA PRO A 464 57.03 -12.75 -8.85
C PRO A 464 57.41 -13.68 -10.03
N GLU A 465 58.66 -14.18 -10.01
CA GLU A 465 59.18 -15.07 -11.02
C GLU A 465 58.54 -16.49 -11.02
N LYS A 466 58.10 -16.94 -9.85
CA LYS A 466 57.48 -18.27 -9.63
C LYS A 466 55.95 -18.24 -9.73
N ARG A 467 55.35 -17.08 -10.01
CA ARG A 467 53.91 -16.95 -10.14
C ARG A 467 53.41 -17.51 -11.46
N ASN A 468 52.15 -17.88 -11.54
CA ASN A 468 51.47 -18.37 -12.74
C ASN A 468 51.58 -17.35 -13.91
N ILE A 469 51.57 -17.83 -15.15
CA ILE A 469 51.69 -17.02 -16.37
C ILE A 469 50.67 -15.92 -16.44
N PHE A 470 49.44 -16.17 -15.97
CA PHE A 470 48.38 -15.16 -15.89
C PHE A 470 48.78 -13.99 -14.97
N PHE A 471 49.22 -14.25 -13.74
CA PHE A 471 49.64 -13.23 -12.81
C PHE A 471 50.92 -12.50 -13.24
N ARG A 472 51.83 -13.17 -13.96
CA ARG A 472 53.00 -12.49 -14.54
C ARG A 472 52.57 -11.51 -15.64
N GLY A 473 51.61 -11.89 -16.49
CA GLY A 473 51.01 -11.00 -17.50
C GLY A 473 50.33 -9.80 -16.87
N PHE A 474 49.49 -10.04 -15.86
CA PHE A 474 48.80 -8.99 -15.10
C PHE A 474 49.79 -8.01 -14.45
N ASN A 475 50.79 -8.50 -13.76
CA ASN A 475 51.80 -7.64 -13.09
C ASN A 475 52.57 -6.77 -14.08
N LYS A 476 52.91 -7.33 -15.26
CA LYS A 476 53.59 -6.53 -16.33
C LYS A 476 52.72 -5.39 -16.85
N VAL A 477 51.42 -5.60 -16.98
CA VAL A 477 50.48 -4.56 -17.39
C VAL A 477 50.28 -3.54 -16.28
N TYR A 478 50.11 -4.04 -15.05
CA TYR A 478 49.91 -3.23 -13.85
C TYR A 478 51.11 -2.32 -13.58
N SER A 479 52.33 -2.84 -13.60
CA SER A 479 53.56 -2.05 -13.43
C SER A 479 53.67 -0.91 -14.47
N LYS A 480 53.35 -1.17 -15.76
CA LYS A 480 53.31 -0.11 -16.76
C LYS A 480 52.26 0.98 -16.47
N LEU A 481 51.09 0.56 -15.94
CA LEU A 481 50.04 1.47 -15.53
C LEU A 481 50.47 2.32 -14.33
N GLU A 482 51.17 1.70 -13.37
CA GLU A 482 51.73 2.35 -12.16
C GLU A 482 52.78 3.40 -12.56
N ASP A 483 53.72 3.03 -13.47
CA ASP A 483 54.74 3.96 -13.98
C ASP A 483 54.08 5.15 -14.71
N ALA A 484 53.09 4.89 -15.56
CA ALA A 484 52.35 5.92 -16.29
C ALA A 484 51.58 6.85 -15.33
N TYR A 485 50.93 6.27 -14.30
CA TYR A 485 50.24 7.03 -13.27
C TYR A 485 51.22 7.88 -12.45
N ALA A 486 52.33 7.34 -12.01
CA ALA A 486 53.36 8.06 -11.28
C ALA A 486 53.93 9.22 -12.09
N ALA A 487 54.19 9.03 -13.40
CA ALA A 487 54.61 10.06 -14.32
C ALA A 487 53.55 11.17 -14.48
N LEU A 488 52.29 10.77 -14.62
CA LEU A 488 51.14 11.70 -14.72
C LEU A 488 51.00 12.55 -13.44
N VAL A 489 50.98 11.90 -12.28
CA VAL A 489 50.88 12.60 -10.98
C VAL A 489 52.08 13.52 -10.79
N GLY A 490 53.29 13.08 -11.11
CA GLY A 490 54.49 13.90 -11.08
C GLY A 490 54.41 15.16 -12.00
N ALA A 491 53.76 15.03 -13.14
CA ALA A 491 53.49 16.16 -14.05
C ALA A 491 52.41 17.09 -13.49
N MET A 492 51.34 16.53 -12.88
CA MET A 492 50.27 17.28 -12.25
C MET A 492 50.75 18.09 -11.03
N VAL A 493 51.56 17.48 -10.15
CA VAL A 493 52.13 18.14 -8.98
C VAL A 493 53.05 19.31 -9.40
N ARG A 494 53.82 19.15 -10.48
CA ARG A 494 54.64 20.25 -11.00
C ARG A 494 53.82 21.44 -11.52
N ARG A 495 52.55 21.21 -11.88
CA ARG A 495 51.62 22.24 -12.35
C ARG A 495 50.40 22.37 -11.42
N ALA A 496 50.64 22.31 -10.12
CA ALA A 496 49.59 22.27 -9.10
C ALA A 496 48.55 23.40 -9.26
N GLY A 497 48.99 24.63 -9.49
CA GLY A 497 48.06 25.76 -9.71
C GLY A 497 47.11 25.57 -10.87
N PHE A 498 47.60 25.02 -12.00
CA PHE A 498 46.76 24.71 -13.14
C PHE A 498 45.77 23.57 -12.84
N MET A 499 46.19 22.56 -12.10
CA MET A 499 45.33 21.45 -11.67
C MET A 499 44.21 21.91 -10.73
N VAL A 500 44.49 22.85 -9.83
CA VAL A 500 43.49 23.46 -8.96
C VAL A 500 42.40 24.18 -9.80
N VAL A 501 42.82 24.92 -10.84
CA VAL A 501 41.87 25.58 -11.74
C VAL A 501 40.98 24.54 -12.46
N ILE A 502 41.57 23.46 -12.98
CA ILE A 502 40.79 22.35 -13.61
C ILE A 502 39.81 21.74 -12.62
N ALA A 503 40.22 21.48 -11.38
CA ALA A 503 39.38 20.93 -10.33
C ALA A 503 38.18 21.87 -9.99
N LEU A 504 38.47 23.18 -9.90
CA LEU A 504 37.40 24.18 -9.68
C LEU A 504 36.42 24.27 -10.86
N ILE A 505 36.92 24.19 -12.10
CA ILE A 505 36.06 24.15 -13.28
C ILE A 505 35.20 22.88 -13.26
N ALA A 506 35.79 21.72 -12.99
CA ALA A 506 35.04 20.46 -12.91
C ALA A 506 33.99 20.50 -11.78
N ALA A 507 34.33 21.06 -10.61
CA ALA A 507 33.39 21.28 -9.51
C ALA A 507 32.24 22.23 -9.93
N GLY A 508 32.57 23.31 -10.65
CA GLY A 508 31.58 24.25 -11.18
C GLY A 508 30.62 23.60 -12.17
N ILE A 509 31.13 22.77 -13.09
CA ILE A 509 30.32 22.01 -14.03
C ILE A 509 29.43 21.00 -13.29
N GLY A 510 29.97 20.32 -12.27
CA GLY A 510 29.23 19.41 -11.42
C GLY A 510 28.08 20.10 -10.68
N ALA A 511 28.39 21.24 -10.04
CA ALA A 511 27.38 22.05 -9.34
C ALA A 511 26.28 22.56 -10.28
N TRP A 512 26.67 23.02 -11.47
CA TRP A 512 25.73 23.44 -12.50
C TRP A 512 24.84 22.28 -13.00
N GLY A 513 25.41 21.07 -13.14
CA GLY A 513 24.67 19.85 -13.50
C GLY A 513 23.65 19.49 -12.43
N VAL A 514 24.06 19.46 -11.16
CA VAL A 514 23.19 19.16 -10.03
C VAL A 514 22.03 20.16 -9.93
N ALA A 515 22.31 21.46 -10.14
CA ALA A 515 21.26 22.49 -10.11
C ALA A 515 20.18 22.34 -11.21
N ARG A 516 20.46 21.55 -12.25
CA ARG A 516 19.52 21.27 -13.37
C ARG A 516 18.83 19.91 -13.28
N LEU A 517 19.23 19.07 -12.34
CA LEU A 517 18.57 17.79 -12.17
C LEU A 517 17.16 17.98 -11.60
N PRO A 518 16.15 17.34 -12.20
CA PRO A 518 14.81 17.34 -11.60
C PRO A 518 14.87 16.64 -10.26
N THR A 519 14.31 17.28 -9.24
CA THR A 519 14.19 16.70 -7.91
C THR A 519 12.97 15.77 -7.87
N ALA A 520 13.14 14.56 -7.37
CA ALA A 520 12.07 13.62 -7.09
C ALA A 520 12.35 12.93 -5.76
N PHE A 521 11.28 12.57 -5.03
CA PHE A 521 11.43 11.91 -3.73
C PHE A 521 11.90 10.46 -3.89
N ILE A 522 11.17 9.67 -4.66
CA ILE A 522 11.52 8.28 -5.01
C ILE A 522 11.11 8.05 -6.47
N PRO A 523 11.91 7.38 -7.27
CA PRO A 523 11.53 7.02 -8.64
C PRO A 523 10.36 6.03 -8.63
N ASN A 524 9.54 6.06 -9.68
CA ASN A 524 8.46 5.09 -9.86
C ASN A 524 9.06 3.69 -10.03
N GLU A 525 8.61 2.75 -9.21
CA GLU A 525 9.02 1.36 -9.25
C GLU A 525 8.01 0.50 -9.99
N ASP A 526 8.50 -0.55 -10.63
CA ASP A 526 7.68 -1.52 -11.31
C ASP A 526 7.15 -2.58 -10.32
N GLN A 527 6.01 -2.32 -9.72
CA GLN A 527 5.40 -3.20 -8.74
C GLN A 527 4.64 -4.39 -9.35
N GLY A 528 4.69 -4.57 -10.68
CA GLY A 528 4.05 -5.69 -11.37
C GLY A 528 2.55 -5.50 -11.63
N TYR A 529 2.01 -4.30 -11.43
CA TYR A 529 0.62 -3.97 -11.77
C TYR A 529 0.46 -2.50 -12.15
N LEU A 530 -0.65 -2.21 -12.83
CA LEU A 530 -1.15 -0.87 -13.13
C LEU A 530 -2.61 -0.79 -12.72
N MET A 531 -3.12 0.40 -12.53
CA MET A 531 -4.55 0.63 -12.31
C MET A 531 -5.11 1.45 -13.46
N ILE A 532 -6.35 1.17 -13.86
CA ILE A 532 -7.11 1.97 -14.81
C ILE A 532 -8.32 2.51 -14.09
N GLY A 533 -8.43 3.83 -14.01
CA GLY A 533 -9.65 4.49 -13.59
C GLY A 533 -10.50 4.82 -14.81
N VAL A 534 -11.80 4.52 -14.73
CA VAL A 534 -12.79 4.90 -15.74
C VAL A 534 -13.79 5.82 -15.09
N GLN A 535 -13.99 7.00 -15.66
CA GLN A 535 -14.90 8.02 -15.17
C GLN A 535 -15.86 8.44 -16.29
N LEU A 536 -17.15 8.26 -16.06
CA LEU A 536 -18.21 8.71 -16.92
C LEU A 536 -18.77 10.06 -16.44
N PRO A 537 -19.55 10.77 -17.27
CA PRO A 537 -20.25 11.98 -16.83
C PRO A 537 -21.19 11.72 -15.64
N ASP A 538 -21.43 12.78 -14.86
CA ASP A 538 -22.34 12.71 -13.72
C ASP A 538 -23.74 12.25 -14.14
N GLY A 539 -24.33 11.37 -13.31
CA GLY A 539 -25.62 10.76 -13.61
C GLY A 539 -25.59 9.57 -14.56
N ALA A 540 -24.41 9.12 -15.00
CA ALA A 540 -24.31 7.87 -15.76
C ALA A 540 -24.73 6.67 -14.89
N SER A 541 -25.50 5.77 -15.47
CA SER A 541 -25.92 4.54 -14.80
C SER A 541 -24.76 3.55 -14.65
N LEU A 542 -24.84 2.67 -13.66
CA LEU A 542 -23.85 1.61 -13.49
C LEU A 542 -23.75 0.72 -14.74
N GLU A 543 -24.85 0.43 -15.42
CA GLU A 543 -24.89 -0.39 -16.64
C GLU A 543 -24.04 0.24 -17.75
N ARG A 544 -24.16 1.56 -17.94
CA ARG A 544 -23.33 2.30 -18.91
C ARG A 544 -21.86 2.32 -18.52
N THR A 545 -21.59 2.48 -17.22
CA THR A 545 -20.25 2.42 -16.67
C THR A 545 -19.62 1.04 -16.85
N GLU A 546 -20.39 -0.01 -16.64
CA GLU A 546 -19.96 -1.39 -16.82
C GLU A 546 -19.64 -1.72 -18.28
N ALA A 547 -20.45 -1.25 -19.22
CA ALA A 547 -20.19 -1.40 -20.65
C ALA A 547 -18.83 -0.76 -21.04
N THR A 548 -18.57 0.45 -20.57
CA THR A 548 -17.28 1.15 -20.79
C THR A 548 -16.11 0.45 -20.09
N LEU A 549 -16.35 -0.06 -18.88
CA LEU A 549 -15.36 -0.83 -18.11
C LEU A 549 -14.97 -2.12 -18.85
N HIS A 550 -15.93 -2.83 -19.43
CA HIS A 550 -15.65 -4.04 -20.21
C HIS A 550 -14.77 -3.72 -21.42
N GLN A 551 -15.06 -2.64 -22.16
CA GLN A 551 -14.22 -2.20 -23.28
C GLN A 551 -12.79 -1.87 -22.81
N ALA A 552 -12.66 -1.15 -21.70
CA ALA A 552 -11.35 -0.81 -21.12
C ALA A 552 -10.59 -2.08 -20.67
N ALA A 553 -11.29 -3.05 -20.08
CA ALA A 553 -10.70 -4.31 -19.66
C ALA A 553 -10.26 -5.19 -20.84
N GLU A 554 -11.00 -5.22 -21.94
CA GLU A 554 -10.63 -5.92 -23.18
C GLU A 554 -9.37 -5.29 -23.80
N ILE A 555 -9.30 -3.95 -23.86
CA ILE A 555 -8.10 -3.24 -24.33
C ILE A 555 -6.90 -3.59 -23.44
N ALA A 556 -7.09 -3.64 -22.14
CA ALA A 556 -6.03 -3.97 -21.20
C ALA A 556 -5.57 -5.43 -21.34
N MET A 557 -6.50 -6.38 -21.47
CA MET A 557 -6.18 -7.81 -21.66
C MET A 557 -5.44 -8.08 -22.98
N ALA A 558 -5.74 -7.31 -24.03
CA ALA A 558 -5.06 -7.41 -25.31
C ALA A 558 -3.65 -6.76 -25.33
N ALA A 559 -3.25 -6.08 -24.26
CA ALA A 559 -1.95 -5.43 -24.19
C ALA A 559 -0.82 -6.45 -23.91
N PRO A 560 0.30 -6.38 -24.63
CA PRO A 560 1.45 -7.26 -24.39
C PRO A 560 1.97 -7.08 -22.95
N GLY A 561 2.29 -8.19 -22.28
CA GLY A 561 2.81 -8.16 -20.91
C GLY A 561 1.75 -8.18 -19.79
N VAL A 562 0.47 -8.10 -20.12
CA VAL A 562 -0.63 -8.25 -19.15
C VAL A 562 -0.92 -9.73 -18.92
N GLU A 563 -1.14 -10.11 -17.67
CA GLU A 563 -1.47 -11.47 -17.23
C GLU A 563 -2.97 -11.59 -16.89
N THR A 564 -3.48 -10.65 -16.08
CA THR A 564 -4.86 -10.69 -15.59
C THR A 564 -5.39 -9.28 -15.40
N VAL A 565 -6.68 -9.08 -15.66
CA VAL A 565 -7.39 -7.84 -15.37
C VAL A 565 -8.52 -8.12 -14.39
N VAL A 566 -8.51 -7.43 -13.27
CA VAL A 566 -9.60 -7.41 -12.28
C VAL A 566 -10.35 -6.09 -12.45
N ALA A 567 -11.58 -6.15 -12.91
CA ALA A 567 -12.41 -4.99 -13.21
C ALA A 567 -13.54 -4.88 -12.18
N LEU A 568 -13.63 -3.72 -11.54
CA LEU A 568 -14.59 -3.39 -10.48
C LEU A 568 -15.45 -2.22 -10.94
N GLY A 569 -16.72 -2.49 -11.27
CA GLY A 569 -17.70 -1.47 -11.61
C GLY A 569 -18.30 -0.81 -10.36
N GLY A 570 -18.60 0.48 -10.45
CA GLY A 570 -19.21 1.22 -9.35
C GLY A 570 -18.25 1.61 -8.22
N LEU A 571 -16.92 1.59 -8.45
CA LEU A 571 -15.91 1.97 -7.47
C LEU A 571 -14.92 2.96 -8.08
N SER A 572 -14.71 4.08 -7.42
CA SER A 572 -13.78 5.14 -7.87
C SER A 572 -12.42 4.99 -7.21
N ILE A 573 -11.36 4.77 -8.01
CA ILE A 573 -9.98 4.77 -7.52
C ILE A 573 -9.54 6.16 -7.05
N LEU A 574 -10.04 7.22 -7.69
CA LEU A 574 -9.75 8.60 -7.34
C LEU A 574 -10.33 8.99 -5.98
N ASP A 575 -11.43 8.33 -5.59
CA ASP A 575 -12.16 8.57 -4.35
C ASP A 575 -11.93 7.47 -3.32
N SER A 576 -10.70 6.95 -3.24
CA SER A 576 -10.31 5.94 -2.25
C SER A 576 -11.21 4.69 -2.25
N MET A 577 -11.58 4.22 -3.44
CA MET A 577 -12.48 3.07 -3.66
C MET A 577 -13.91 3.29 -3.14
N SER A 578 -14.37 4.54 -3.12
CA SER A 578 -15.75 4.86 -2.75
C SER A 578 -16.75 4.39 -3.82
N PRO A 579 -17.97 3.97 -3.41
CA PRO A 579 -19.01 3.59 -4.35
C PRO A 579 -19.52 4.78 -5.16
N LEU A 580 -19.36 4.74 -6.49
CA LEU A 580 -19.86 5.75 -7.44
C LEU A 580 -20.33 5.06 -8.72
N ALA A 581 -21.61 5.20 -9.04
CA ALA A 581 -22.22 4.53 -10.19
C ALA A 581 -21.57 4.90 -11.55
N ASN A 582 -21.06 6.12 -11.68
CA ASN A 582 -20.42 6.65 -12.89
C ASN A 582 -18.87 6.41 -12.90
N SER A 583 -18.35 5.61 -11.99
CA SER A 583 -16.92 5.33 -11.91
C SER A 583 -16.64 3.83 -11.87
N ALA A 584 -15.48 3.43 -12.40
CA ALA A 584 -15.00 2.08 -12.31
C ALA A 584 -13.48 2.03 -12.18
N THR A 585 -12.98 0.95 -11.63
CA THR A 585 -11.55 0.71 -11.40
C THR A 585 -11.15 -0.65 -11.93
N SER A 586 -10.04 -0.74 -12.66
CA SER A 586 -9.44 -2.02 -13.02
C SER A 586 -8.02 -2.12 -12.49
N PHE A 587 -7.69 -3.27 -11.90
CA PHE A 587 -6.31 -3.66 -11.59
C PHE A 587 -5.80 -4.50 -12.73
N VAL A 588 -4.74 -4.03 -13.39
CA VAL A 588 -4.08 -4.69 -14.52
C VAL A 588 -2.81 -5.33 -14.01
N ILE A 589 -2.84 -6.62 -13.79
CA ILE A 589 -1.72 -7.41 -13.28
C ILE A 589 -0.82 -7.80 -14.44
N LEU A 590 0.47 -7.50 -14.31
CA LEU A 590 1.47 -7.77 -15.33
C LEU A 590 2.11 -9.14 -15.13
N LYS A 591 2.62 -9.72 -16.21
CA LYS A 591 3.42 -10.95 -16.18
C LYS A 591 4.69 -10.73 -15.34
N ASP A 592 5.26 -11.83 -14.89
CA ASP A 592 6.50 -11.82 -14.10
C ASP A 592 7.63 -11.04 -14.80
N TRP A 593 8.41 -10.28 -14.02
CA TRP A 593 9.52 -9.42 -14.51
C TRP A 593 10.52 -10.19 -15.36
N ASN A 594 10.88 -11.43 -14.95
CA ASN A 594 11.82 -12.28 -15.66
C ASN A 594 11.35 -12.68 -17.06
N THR A 595 10.04 -12.68 -17.27
CA THR A 595 9.43 -13.03 -18.56
C THR A 595 9.25 -11.81 -19.44
N ARG A 596 8.68 -10.72 -18.93
CA ARG A 596 8.29 -9.56 -19.72
C ARG A 596 9.43 -8.58 -20.03
N LEU A 597 10.38 -8.38 -19.09
CA LEU A 597 11.50 -7.45 -19.30
C LEU A 597 12.49 -7.95 -20.38
N LYS A 598 12.45 -9.23 -20.74
CA LYS A 598 13.22 -9.77 -21.86
C LYS A 598 12.63 -9.44 -23.24
N VAL A 599 11.39 -8.96 -23.26
CA VAL A 599 10.67 -8.64 -24.51
C VAL A 599 10.59 -7.12 -24.65
N PRO A 600 11.16 -6.51 -25.69
CA PRO A 600 11.09 -5.07 -25.91
C PRO A 600 9.63 -4.57 -25.91
N GLY A 601 9.38 -3.42 -25.26
CA GLY A 601 8.05 -2.81 -25.20
C GLY A 601 7.11 -3.41 -24.14
N GLN A 602 7.59 -4.33 -23.29
CA GLN A 602 6.83 -4.89 -22.18
C GLN A 602 7.32 -4.39 -20.81
N ASP A 603 8.14 -3.35 -20.76
CA ASP A 603 8.44 -2.61 -19.54
C ASP A 603 7.21 -1.79 -19.09
N LEU A 604 7.16 -1.44 -17.79
CA LEU A 604 6.04 -0.73 -17.19
C LEU A 604 5.67 0.55 -17.94
N ARG A 605 6.67 1.34 -18.33
CA ARG A 605 6.46 2.62 -19.03
C ARG A 605 5.85 2.41 -20.42
N SER A 606 6.37 1.47 -21.18
CA SER A 606 5.85 1.17 -22.53
C SER A 606 4.42 0.63 -22.48
N ILE A 607 4.12 -0.26 -21.52
CA ILE A 607 2.75 -0.77 -21.32
C ILE A 607 1.81 0.36 -20.89
N SER A 608 2.21 1.18 -19.94
CA SER A 608 1.40 2.31 -19.45
C SER A 608 1.07 3.30 -20.58
N LEU A 609 2.07 3.74 -21.35
CA LEU A 609 1.88 4.67 -22.47
C LEU A 609 1.02 4.05 -23.59
N GLY A 610 1.26 2.76 -23.89
CA GLY A 610 0.48 2.04 -24.90
C GLY A 610 -0.99 1.86 -24.50
N LEU A 611 -1.27 1.64 -23.22
CA LEU A 611 -2.62 1.58 -22.67
C LEU A 611 -3.28 2.96 -22.70
N MET A 612 -2.58 4.02 -22.28
CA MET A 612 -3.11 5.39 -22.32
C MET A 612 -3.54 5.78 -23.74
N GLU A 613 -2.73 5.44 -24.75
CA GLU A 613 -3.06 5.76 -26.15
C GLU A 613 -4.30 4.99 -26.64
N LYS A 614 -4.39 3.70 -26.34
CA LYS A 614 -5.52 2.87 -26.76
C LYS A 614 -6.81 3.24 -26.03
N LEU A 615 -6.73 3.62 -24.75
CA LEU A 615 -7.90 4.01 -23.95
C LEU A 615 -8.51 5.35 -24.39
N LYS A 616 -7.80 6.20 -25.13
CA LYS A 616 -8.37 7.40 -25.76
C LYS A 616 -9.49 7.10 -26.76
N ALA A 617 -9.57 5.87 -27.26
CA ALA A 617 -10.63 5.45 -28.18
C ALA A 617 -12.00 5.27 -27.50
N LEU A 618 -12.07 5.25 -26.17
CA LEU A 618 -13.31 5.17 -25.42
C LEU A 618 -14.11 6.47 -25.61
N GLN A 619 -15.36 6.32 -26.06
CA GLN A 619 -16.21 7.47 -26.39
C GLN A 619 -17.11 7.92 -25.24
N ASP A 620 -17.54 6.98 -24.40
CA ASP A 620 -18.54 7.20 -23.35
C ASP A 620 -18.00 7.76 -22.03
N GLY A 621 -16.69 7.73 -21.84
CA GLY A 621 -16.06 8.17 -20.61
C GLY A 621 -14.58 8.47 -20.78
N ARG A 622 -13.94 8.95 -19.73
CA ARG A 622 -12.50 9.13 -19.66
C ARG A 622 -11.88 7.96 -18.94
N ALA A 623 -10.85 7.37 -19.54
CA ALA A 623 -10.03 6.35 -18.88
C ALA A 623 -8.60 6.85 -18.75
N PHE A 624 -7.99 6.60 -17.61
CA PHE A 624 -6.62 7.00 -17.30
C PHE A 624 -5.87 5.85 -16.62
N VAL A 625 -4.60 5.73 -16.96
CA VAL A 625 -3.72 4.70 -16.39
C VAL A 625 -2.96 5.31 -15.22
N ILE A 626 -3.03 4.65 -14.08
CA ILE A 626 -2.35 5.03 -12.85
C ILE A 626 -1.22 4.03 -12.60
N VAL A 627 0.00 4.53 -12.46
CA VAL A 627 1.12 3.76 -11.93
C VAL A 627 1.03 3.81 -10.41
N PRO A 628 1.11 2.68 -9.69
CA PRO A 628 1.07 2.68 -8.24
C PRO A 628 2.20 3.53 -7.65
N PRO A 629 1.97 4.22 -6.53
CA PRO A 629 2.99 5.03 -5.89
C PRO A 629 4.14 4.16 -5.39
N ALA A 630 5.37 4.70 -5.39
CA ALA A 630 6.55 3.98 -4.93
C ALA A 630 6.48 3.58 -3.44
N ILE A 631 5.76 4.38 -2.63
CA ILE A 631 5.48 4.08 -1.23
C ILE A 631 3.97 3.87 -1.08
N GLN A 632 3.60 2.66 -0.69
CA GLN A 632 2.21 2.34 -0.38
C GLN A 632 1.76 3.10 0.86
N GLY A 633 0.51 3.59 0.84
CA GLY A 633 -0.09 4.29 1.96
C GLY A 633 0.07 5.81 1.98
N ILE A 634 0.88 6.40 1.10
CA ILE A 634 1.06 7.86 1.03
C ILE A 634 0.09 8.51 0.02
N GLY A 635 -0.47 7.72 -0.89
CA GLY A 635 -1.43 8.18 -1.90
C GLY A 635 -1.87 7.06 -2.82
N ASN A 636 -2.86 7.32 -3.66
CA ASN A 636 -3.41 6.32 -4.58
C ASN A 636 -2.68 6.29 -5.94
N ALA A 637 -1.89 7.32 -6.23
CA ALA A 637 -1.18 7.46 -7.51
C ALA A 637 0.15 8.23 -7.32
N GLY A 638 1.08 8.05 -8.23
CA GLY A 638 2.23 8.94 -8.36
C GLY A 638 1.76 10.33 -8.81
N GLY A 639 2.14 11.39 -8.09
CA GLY A 639 1.71 12.76 -8.35
C GLY A 639 1.24 13.47 -7.09
N PHE A 640 0.34 14.41 -7.23
CA PHE A 640 -0.29 15.10 -6.10
C PHE A 640 -1.80 15.16 -6.28
N GLN A 641 -2.52 15.20 -5.17
CA GLN A 641 -3.94 15.43 -5.12
C GLN A 641 -4.21 16.78 -4.44
N MET A 642 -4.98 17.63 -5.08
CA MET A 642 -5.36 18.93 -4.56
C MET A 642 -6.89 19.01 -4.43
N GLN A 643 -7.34 19.51 -3.29
CA GLN A 643 -8.75 19.82 -3.07
C GLN A 643 -8.96 21.31 -3.27
N VAL A 644 -9.98 21.68 -4.05
CA VAL A 644 -10.38 23.05 -4.30
C VAL A 644 -11.70 23.29 -3.62
N GLU A 645 -11.76 24.26 -2.71
CA GLU A 645 -12.94 24.58 -1.92
C GLU A 645 -13.39 26.04 -2.10
N GLN A 646 -14.66 26.30 -1.88
CA GLN A 646 -15.19 27.64 -1.81
C GLN A 646 -15.16 28.18 -0.37
N LYS A 647 -14.44 29.29 -0.16
CA LYS A 647 -14.30 29.90 1.16
C LYS A 647 -15.51 30.76 1.58
N ASP A 648 -16.42 31.10 0.64
CA ASP A 648 -17.57 31.93 0.89
C ASP A 648 -18.75 31.20 1.54
N GLY A 649 -18.59 29.90 1.84
CA GLY A 649 -19.65 29.06 2.40
C GLY A 649 -20.81 28.80 1.44
N SER A 650 -20.67 29.19 0.19
CA SER A 650 -21.70 28.94 -0.83
C SER A 650 -21.54 27.49 -1.35
N PHE A 651 -22.66 26.88 -1.70
CA PHE A 651 -22.71 25.56 -2.35
C PHE A 651 -22.91 25.74 -3.89
N ASP A 652 -22.26 26.74 -4.48
CA ASP A 652 -22.30 26.96 -5.93
C ASP A 652 -21.27 26.05 -6.63
N TYR A 653 -21.65 24.80 -6.81
CA TYR A 653 -20.84 23.82 -7.49
C TYR A 653 -20.50 24.16 -8.93
N THR A 654 -21.37 24.91 -9.63
CA THR A 654 -21.12 25.35 -11.00
C THR A 654 -19.93 26.31 -11.08
N LYS A 655 -19.90 27.27 -10.15
CA LYS A 655 -18.76 28.19 -10.01
C LYS A 655 -17.48 27.49 -9.63
N LEU A 656 -17.57 26.56 -8.69
CA LEU A 656 -16.41 25.75 -8.26
C LEU A 656 -15.84 24.93 -9.43
N GLN A 657 -16.70 24.28 -10.21
CA GLN A 657 -16.31 23.52 -11.39
C GLN A 657 -15.62 24.39 -12.44
N ALA A 658 -16.21 25.57 -12.75
CA ALA A 658 -15.63 26.49 -13.72
C ALA A 658 -14.24 27.00 -13.32
N VAL A 659 -14.01 27.26 -12.03
CA VAL A 659 -12.71 27.66 -11.51
C VAL A 659 -11.74 26.50 -11.63
N THR A 660 -12.12 25.30 -11.24
CA THR A 660 -11.28 24.11 -11.30
C THR A 660 -10.90 23.77 -12.75
N ASP A 661 -11.84 23.82 -13.68
CA ASP A 661 -11.56 23.62 -15.11
C ASP A 661 -10.58 24.66 -15.68
N THR A 662 -10.67 25.89 -15.21
CA THR A 662 -9.74 26.97 -15.59
C THR A 662 -8.34 26.70 -15.02
N MET A 663 -8.26 26.24 -13.77
CA MET A 663 -6.98 25.84 -13.16
C MET A 663 -6.31 24.69 -13.93
N ILE A 664 -7.08 23.68 -14.34
CA ILE A 664 -6.56 22.55 -15.13
C ILE A 664 -6.04 23.03 -16.47
N LYS A 665 -6.82 23.82 -17.22
CA LYS A 665 -6.39 24.38 -18.51
C LYS A 665 -5.08 25.17 -18.39
N ASN A 666 -4.95 25.95 -17.33
CA ASN A 666 -3.74 26.72 -17.08
C ASN A 666 -2.55 25.81 -16.68
N ALA A 667 -2.80 24.76 -15.92
CA ALA A 667 -1.79 23.79 -15.52
C ALA A 667 -1.30 22.93 -16.70
N ASP A 668 -2.17 22.51 -17.60
CA ASP A 668 -1.82 21.77 -18.82
C ASP A 668 -0.91 22.58 -19.76
N SER A 669 -0.94 23.91 -19.66
CA SER A 669 -0.02 24.79 -20.39
C SER A 669 1.40 24.81 -19.82
N GLN A 670 1.62 24.29 -18.62
CA GLN A 670 2.93 24.23 -17.95
C GLN A 670 3.52 22.82 -18.08
N SER A 671 4.73 22.74 -18.58
CA SER A 671 5.44 21.47 -18.85
C SER A 671 5.65 20.56 -17.61
N ALA A 672 5.51 21.13 -16.39
CA ALA A 672 5.66 20.40 -15.13
C ALA A 672 4.36 19.75 -14.63
N LEU A 673 3.20 20.14 -15.18
CA LEU A 673 1.89 19.69 -14.72
C LEU A 673 1.10 19.13 -15.92
N THR A 674 1.38 17.90 -16.29
CA THR A 674 0.66 17.21 -17.36
C THR A 674 -0.35 16.22 -16.79
N ASN A 675 -1.53 16.14 -17.44
CA ASN A 675 -2.60 15.17 -17.09
C ASN A 675 -3.28 15.37 -15.73
N LEU A 676 -3.63 16.60 -15.38
CA LEU A 676 -4.53 16.84 -14.26
C LEU A 676 -5.95 16.34 -14.58
N VAL A 677 -6.48 15.49 -13.72
CA VAL A 677 -7.85 14.96 -13.83
C VAL A 677 -8.66 15.47 -12.64
N THR A 678 -9.81 16.08 -12.92
CA THR A 678 -10.78 16.41 -11.87
C THR A 678 -11.68 15.22 -11.56
N SER A 679 -11.76 14.85 -10.30
CA SER A 679 -12.94 14.21 -9.74
C SER A 679 -13.72 15.30 -8.99
N PHE A 680 -15.00 15.45 -9.27
CA PHE A 680 -15.84 16.42 -8.59
C PHE A 680 -16.06 15.98 -7.14
N ARG A 681 -15.62 16.79 -6.17
CA ARG A 681 -15.96 16.63 -4.76
C ARG A 681 -16.50 17.95 -4.21
N ALA A 682 -17.68 17.88 -3.61
CA ALA A 682 -18.11 18.93 -2.72
C ALA A 682 -17.44 18.72 -1.35
N VAL A 683 -16.46 19.54 -1.02
CA VAL A 683 -15.89 19.59 0.33
C VAL A 683 -16.60 20.71 1.08
N VAL A 684 -17.33 20.35 2.12
CA VAL A 684 -17.95 21.31 3.04
C VAL A 684 -17.01 21.45 4.23
N ASP A 685 -16.26 22.54 4.28
CA ASP A 685 -15.51 22.92 5.48
C ASP A 685 -16.30 23.94 6.30
N GLN A 686 -16.62 23.60 7.55
CA GLN A 686 -17.17 24.53 8.55
C GLN A 686 -16.08 25.12 9.47
N GLY A 687 -14.81 24.89 9.16
CA GLY A 687 -13.69 25.49 9.88
C GLY A 687 -13.64 27.01 9.66
N ARG A 688 -13.53 27.79 10.74
CA ARG A 688 -13.37 29.25 10.72
C ARG A 688 -12.01 29.63 10.12
N VAL A 689 -11.93 29.69 8.81
CA VAL A 689 -10.76 30.23 8.11
C VAL A 689 -11.03 31.69 7.78
N GLN A 690 -10.08 32.57 8.10
CA GLN A 690 -10.19 34.00 7.84
C GLN A 690 -10.09 34.32 6.33
N PRO A 691 -10.77 35.34 5.80
CA PRO A 691 -10.65 35.70 4.40
C PRO A 691 -9.19 36.07 4.05
N GLY A 692 -8.60 35.34 3.09
CA GLY A 692 -7.23 35.58 2.61
C GLY A 692 -6.22 34.49 2.93
N GLU A 693 -6.56 33.47 3.70
CA GLU A 693 -5.67 32.33 3.96
C GLU A 693 -5.86 31.20 2.93
N TRP A 694 -4.75 30.74 2.40
CA TRP A 694 -4.70 29.54 1.54
C TRP A 694 -4.45 28.32 2.42
N VAL A 695 -5.40 27.41 2.46
CA VAL A 695 -5.17 26.09 3.08
C VAL A 695 -4.62 25.17 2.01
N ALA A 696 -3.32 24.95 2.04
CA ALA A 696 -2.67 23.91 1.27
C ALA A 696 -2.86 22.57 2.02
N VAL A 697 -3.65 21.65 1.46
CA VAL A 697 -3.61 20.26 1.91
C VAL A 697 -2.29 19.67 1.44
N HIS A 698 -1.42 19.31 2.37
CA HIS A 698 -0.14 18.69 2.07
C HIS A 698 -0.33 17.37 1.33
N GLY A 699 -0.17 17.38 0.02
CA GLY A 699 0.23 16.20 -0.72
C GLY A 699 1.75 16.03 -0.56
N CYS A 700 2.21 14.82 -0.28
CA CYS A 700 3.63 14.49 -0.19
C CYS A 700 4.32 14.76 -1.54
N GLY A 701 4.99 15.88 -1.64
CA GLY A 701 5.81 16.30 -2.78
C GLY A 701 6.19 17.76 -2.61
N GLU A 702 7.47 18.05 -2.54
CA GLU A 702 8.02 19.41 -2.49
C GLU A 702 7.66 20.21 -3.76
N ILE A 703 6.44 20.67 -3.87
CA ILE A 703 6.03 21.73 -4.80
C ILE A 703 5.15 22.71 -4.01
N GLY A 704 5.72 23.39 -3.06
CA GLY A 704 5.07 24.39 -2.24
C GLY A 704 5.91 25.64 -2.08
N ARG A 705 6.75 25.99 -3.07
CA ARG A 705 7.44 27.28 -3.17
C ARG A 705 7.53 27.69 -4.64
N ALA A 706 6.53 28.36 -5.12
CA ALA A 706 6.60 29.29 -6.23
C ALA A 706 5.60 30.41 -5.97
#